data_e4d8fde4089e349bee6aaf273ae47892
#
_entry.id   e4d8fde4089e349bee6aaf273ae47892
#
_cell.length_a   1.000
_cell.length_b   1.000
_cell.length_c   1.000
_cell.angle_alpha   90.00
_cell.angle_beta   90.00
_cell.angle_gamma   90.00
#
_symmetry.space_group_name_H-M   'P 1'
#
loop_
_entity.id
_entity.type
_entity.pdbx_description
1 polymer ?
#
loop_
_entity_poly.entity_id
_entity_poly.type
_entity_poly.pdbx_seq_one_letter_code
_entity_poly.pdbx_strand_id
1 'polypeptide(L)'
;MPATPPNWIVLKFGGTSVSRRHRWDTIGRIAEGRARDEDARVLVVVSALSGVTNALQAIADGDDPATGMEALADRHRAFAGELGLDAEAVIGTRLATLRALGADPRTAVRPLDWQAEVLAQGELLSSSLGAAYLCAQGLDFGWCDARDWLQALALPNQNDWTTRLCVSCRHDADDGSRARFDAQPPRLLLTQGFIARHGDGGTAVLGRGGSDTSAAYFGAMLGARRVEIWTDVPGMFSANPREVPEARLLARLDYAEAQEIATTGAKVLHPRSIGPCRDAGVPMRILDTERPEAPGTRIDAQAATVPGVKAISRRNGIVLVSMESIGMWQQVGFLADIFERFRRHGLSVDLIGSSETNVTVSLDPSDNLVSTNVLEALAADLAQVCRVKVIAPCAAITLVGRGMRSLLHRLSDIWATFGRERVHLVSQSSNDLNLTFVVDEADAEGLVPQLHAELVRSGAMPMRDASVFGPTWREITQGVVARDRPWWHAARAALLQRAAAGTPCYAYDLPTVRERARALGNAGAIDRRYYALKANAHPAILRVLADEGFGFECVSAGELARVFETLPDLAPSRVLFTPSFAPRPEYADALDRGVTVTVDNVEALQRWPALFRGRALWLRLDLGRGDGHHQKVRTGGAEAKFGLPVARVESFVSVARSIGARIEGLHAHLGSGIESPGHWRAVYAELAGLADGIGSVDWIDVGGGLPVAYTPDAPRFDLDAWAAGLAEIKAAYPRFGLAVEPGRWLVAEAGVLLLSATQVVEKDGVRRVGADAGMNALLRPALYEAWHDIVNLSRLDSPADAGFDVVGPICETGDVLGELRLLPAGTTEGDVLLVADAGAYGMAMANTYNLRPLPAEEILE
;
A
#
# COMPACT_ATOMS: atom_id res chain seq x y z
N MET A 1 24.56 43.84 -4.42
CA MET A 1 23.90 43.56 -3.15
C MET A 1 23.38 42.13 -3.23
N PRO A 2 23.53 41.26 -2.22
CA PRO A 2 22.87 39.96 -2.26
C PRO A 2 21.36 40.22 -2.37
N ALA A 3 20.70 39.58 -3.31
CA ALA A 3 19.27 39.68 -3.52
C ALA A 3 18.57 39.31 -2.20
N THR A 4 17.66 40.14 -1.74
CA THR A 4 16.80 39.83 -0.59
C THR A 4 16.14 38.48 -0.83
N PRO A 5 16.18 37.52 0.13
CA PRO A 5 15.56 36.21 -0.10
C PRO A 5 14.10 36.37 -0.49
N PRO A 6 13.58 35.48 -1.34
CA PRO A 6 12.19 35.55 -1.79
C PRO A 6 11.25 35.51 -0.60
N ASN A 7 10.30 36.47 -0.52
CA ASN A 7 9.41 36.62 0.64
C ASN A 7 8.00 36.09 0.38
N TRP A 8 7.74 35.48 -0.79
CA TRP A 8 6.44 34.97 -1.15
C TRP A 8 6.25 33.50 -0.78
N ILE A 9 5.06 33.17 -0.31
CA ILE A 9 4.54 31.81 -0.18
C ILE A 9 3.25 31.74 -1.01
N VAL A 10 3.14 30.75 -1.88
CA VAL A 10 1.93 30.52 -2.68
C VAL A 10 1.15 29.36 -2.07
N LEU A 11 -0.10 29.57 -1.73
CA LEU A 11 -1.00 28.57 -1.17
C LEU A 11 -2.09 28.27 -2.20
N LYS A 12 -2.29 27.01 -2.57
CA LYS A 12 -3.38 26.62 -3.47
C LYS A 12 -4.40 25.78 -2.72
N PHE A 13 -5.68 26.11 -2.85
CA PHE A 13 -6.78 25.34 -2.28
C PHE A 13 -7.71 24.82 -3.37
N GLY A 14 -7.98 23.49 -3.31
CA GLY A 14 -8.84 22.81 -4.28
C GLY A 14 -10.33 23.07 -4.05
N GLY A 15 -11.18 22.64 -4.99
CA GLY A 15 -12.63 22.86 -4.95
C GLY A 15 -13.30 22.32 -3.70
N THR A 16 -12.88 21.17 -3.18
CA THR A 16 -13.36 20.62 -1.91
C THR A 16 -13.01 21.54 -0.74
N SER A 17 -11.83 22.15 -0.75
CA SER A 17 -11.34 23.04 0.31
C SER A 17 -12.04 24.40 0.34
N VAL A 18 -12.67 24.84 -0.76
CA VAL A 18 -13.34 26.15 -0.85
C VAL A 18 -14.88 26.07 -0.79
N SER A 19 -15.45 24.88 -0.64
CA SER A 19 -16.91 24.65 -0.75
C SER A 19 -17.65 24.68 0.57
N ARG A 20 -17.03 25.04 1.71
CA ARG A 20 -17.65 25.08 3.03
C ARG A 20 -17.07 26.21 3.87
N ARG A 21 -17.91 26.86 4.70
CA ARG A 21 -17.52 27.99 5.53
C ARG A 21 -16.32 27.69 6.43
N HIS A 22 -16.35 26.63 7.24
CA HIS A 22 -15.28 26.29 8.17
C HIS A 22 -13.91 26.06 7.48
N ARG A 23 -13.92 25.69 6.20
CA ARG A 23 -12.69 25.55 5.42
C ARG A 23 -12.10 26.90 5.03
N TRP A 24 -12.95 27.91 4.79
CA TRP A 24 -12.50 29.30 4.60
C TRP A 24 -11.88 29.85 5.88
N ASP A 25 -12.43 29.51 7.07
CA ASP A 25 -11.81 29.85 8.36
C ASP A 25 -10.40 29.23 8.46
N THR A 26 -10.24 28.00 8.01
CA THR A 26 -8.93 27.32 7.96
C THR A 26 -7.98 27.98 6.97
N ILE A 27 -8.46 28.36 5.76
CA ILE A 27 -7.67 29.10 4.75
C ILE A 27 -7.15 30.42 5.33
N GLY A 28 -8.02 31.19 5.97
CA GLY A 28 -7.65 32.45 6.60
C GLY A 28 -6.57 32.28 7.66
N ARG A 29 -6.77 31.32 8.58
CA ARG A 29 -5.82 31.01 9.65
C ARG A 29 -4.46 30.57 9.12
N ILE A 30 -4.42 29.73 8.08
CA ILE A 30 -3.18 29.28 7.45
C ILE A 30 -2.46 30.46 6.80
N ALA A 31 -3.16 31.26 5.99
CA ALA A 31 -2.56 32.39 5.29
C ALA A 31 -2.01 33.43 6.27
N GLU A 32 -2.78 33.79 7.31
CA GLU A 32 -2.34 34.71 8.36
C GLU A 32 -1.14 34.15 9.14
N GLY A 33 -1.17 32.85 9.50
CA GLY A 33 -0.06 32.18 10.16
C GLY A 33 1.23 32.26 9.33
N ARG A 34 1.17 31.95 8.02
CA ARG A 34 2.35 32.08 7.14
C ARG A 34 2.87 33.53 7.06
N ALA A 35 1.96 34.49 7.00
CA ALA A 35 2.34 35.89 6.91
C ALA A 35 2.98 36.40 8.19
N ARG A 36 2.45 36.01 9.36
CA ARG A 36 2.91 36.46 10.67
C ARG A 36 4.16 35.70 11.14
N ASP A 37 4.09 34.37 11.14
CA ASP A 37 5.10 33.54 11.79
C ASP A 37 6.36 33.38 10.94
N GLU A 38 6.23 33.51 9.60
CA GLU A 38 7.34 33.41 8.65
C GLU A 38 7.73 34.75 8.03
N ASP A 39 7.10 35.85 8.45
CA ASP A 39 7.27 37.20 7.89
C ASP A 39 7.16 37.21 6.36
N ALA A 40 6.18 36.49 5.80
CA ALA A 40 6.01 36.30 4.37
C ALA A 40 4.86 37.15 3.79
N ARG A 41 4.90 37.37 2.46
CA ARG A 41 3.74 37.75 1.67
C ARG A 41 3.09 36.45 1.18
N VAL A 42 1.77 36.41 1.16
CA VAL A 42 1.04 35.17 0.83
C VAL A 42 0.11 35.44 -0.35
N LEU A 43 0.23 34.59 -1.38
CA LEU A 43 -0.72 34.53 -2.48
C LEU A 43 -1.56 33.27 -2.36
N VAL A 44 -2.85 33.43 -2.14
CA VAL A 44 -3.82 32.32 -2.10
C VAL A 44 -4.46 32.13 -3.45
N VAL A 45 -4.31 30.93 -4.04
CA VAL A 45 -4.87 30.52 -5.33
C VAL A 45 -6.03 29.56 -5.08
N VAL A 46 -7.24 29.88 -5.53
CA VAL A 46 -8.43 29.08 -5.27
C VAL A 46 -9.06 28.53 -6.54
N SER A 47 -9.64 27.34 -6.43
CA SER A 47 -10.46 26.71 -7.47
C SER A 47 -11.92 27.16 -7.37
N ALA A 48 -12.74 26.78 -8.36
CA ALA A 48 -14.20 26.83 -8.27
C ALA A 48 -14.71 25.95 -7.13
N LEU A 49 -15.93 26.17 -6.66
CA LEU A 49 -16.61 25.27 -5.72
C LEU A 49 -16.72 23.86 -6.30
N SER A 50 -16.67 22.84 -5.45
CA SER A 50 -16.72 21.43 -5.85
C SER A 50 -17.89 21.13 -6.79
N GLY A 51 -17.64 20.55 -7.94
CA GLY A 51 -18.65 20.21 -8.96
C GLY A 51 -19.09 21.37 -9.87
N VAL A 52 -18.70 22.62 -9.59
CA VAL A 52 -19.06 23.78 -10.44
C VAL A 52 -18.37 23.71 -11.80
N THR A 53 -17.09 23.38 -11.84
CA THR A 53 -16.34 23.23 -13.10
C THR A 53 -16.95 22.14 -13.99
N ASN A 54 -17.40 21.02 -13.42
CA ASN A 54 -18.07 19.96 -14.18
C ASN A 54 -19.41 20.44 -14.76
N ALA A 55 -20.19 21.21 -14.00
CA ALA A 55 -21.46 21.77 -14.47
C ALA A 55 -21.23 22.79 -15.59
N LEU A 56 -20.20 23.65 -15.47
CA LEU A 56 -19.83 24.61 -16.52
C LEU A 56 -19.32 23.88 -17.77
N GLN A 57 -18.59 22.76 -17.60
CA GLN A 57 -18.15 21.94 -18.71
C GLN A 57 -19.32 21.29 -19.43
N ALA A 58 -20.30 20.73 -18.70
CA ALA A 58 -21.50 20.15 -19.29
C ALA A 58 -22.31 21.20 -20.13
N ILE A 59 -22.38 22.44 -19.64
CA ILE A 59 -22.94 23.54 -20.40
C ILE A 59 -22.12 23.85 -21.67
N ALA A 60 -20.81 23.85 -21.57
CA ALA A 60 -19.93 24.08 -22.70
C ALA A 60 -20.06 22.96 -23.75
N ASP A 61 -20.30 21.72 -23.31
CA ASP A 61 -20.35 20.51 -24.14
C ASP A 61 -21.74 20.27 -24.77
N GLY A 62 -22.83 20.80 -24.20
CA GLY A 62 -24.13 20.55 -24.82
C GLY A 62 -25.36 20.86 -24.01
N ASP A 63 -25.28 20.96 -22.70
CA ASP A 63 -26.42 21.21 -21.82
C ASP A 63 -27.06 22.59 -22.07
N ASP A 64 -28.30 22.76 -21.64
CA ASP A 64 -29.04 24.04 -21.79
C ASP A 64 -28.35 25.16 -21.00
N PRO A 65 -27.81 26.17 -21.68
CA PRO A 65 -27.04 27.21 -21.00
C PRO A 65 -27.89 28.07 -20.04
N ALA A 66 -29.12 28.39 -20.39
CA ALA A 66 -29.95 29.27 -19.59
C ALA A 66 -30.30 28.64 -18.23
N THR A 67 -30.76 27.38 -18.25
CA THR A 67 -31.12 26.63 -17.05
C THR A 67 -29.87 26.32 -16.22
N GLY A 68 -28.77 25.92 -16.84
CA GLY A 68 -27.54 25.58 -16.18
C GLY A 68 -26.91 26.77 -15.47
N MET A 69 -26.88 27.93 -16.12
CA MET A 69 -26.33 29.16 -15.54
C MET A 69 -27.13 29.67 -14.35
N GLU A 70 -28.48 29.60 -14.41
CA GLU A 70 -29.31 30.01 -13.26
C GLU A 70 -29.14 29.04 -12.08
N ALA A 71 -29.07 27.74 -12.30
CA ALA A 71 -28.77 26.76 -11.25
C ALA A 71 -27.43 27.05 -10.57
N LEU A 72 -26.40 27.42 -11.34
CA LEU A 72 -25.11 27.84 -10.81
C LEU A 72 -25.16 29.14 -10.04
N ALA A 73 -25.97 30.12 -10.52
CA ALA A 73 -26.20 31.37 -9.83
C ALA A 73 -26.84 31.12 -8.46
N ASP A 74 -27.90 30.32 -8.41
CA ASP A 74 -28.59 29.97 -7.16
C ASP A 74 -27.67 29.24 -6.17
N ARG A 75 -26.83 28.37 -6.66
CA ARG A 75 -25.83 27.68 -5.83
C ARG A 75 -24.84 28.66 -5.19
N HIS A 76 -24.35 29.64 -5.92
CA HIS A 76 -23.43 30.64 -5.37
C HIS A 76 -24.12 31.61 -4.43
N ARG A 77 -25.41 31.93 -4.66
CA ARG A 77 -26.23 32.70 -3.70
C ARG A 77 -26.42 31.95 -2.38
N ALA A 78 -26.75 30.66 -2.48
CA ALA A 78 -26.87 29.81 -1.31
C ALA A 78 -25.57 29.76 -0.50
N PHE A 79 -24.43 29.60 -1.19
CA PHE A 79 -23.14 29.60 -0.54
C PHE A 79 -22.75 30.97 0.06
N ALA A 80 -23.07 32.08 -0.61
CA ALA A 80 -22.92 33.43 -0.02
C ALA A 80 -23.71 33.56 1.28
N GLY A 81 -24.95 33.05 1.34
CA GLY A 81 -25.76 32.97 2.55
C GLY A 81 -25.13 32.15 3.66
N GLU A 82 -24.52 30.98 3.34
CA GLU A 82 -23.76 30.17 4.29
C GLU A 82 -22.57 30.94 4.88
N LEU A 83 -21.90 31.76 4.04
CA LEU A 83 -20.81 32.64 4.47
C LEU A 83 -21.30 33.87 5.26
N GLY A 84 -22.60 34.16 5.30
CA GLY A 84 -23.14 35.36 5.92
C GLY A 84 -22.91 36.62 5.10
N LEU A 85 -22.83 36.50 3.77
CA LEU A 85 -22.58 37.60 2.83
C LEU A 85 -23.85 37.93 2.03
N ASP A 86 -23.99 39.20 1.67
CA ASP A 86 -24.96 39.63 0.67
C ASP A 86 -24.44 39.27 -0.73
N ALA A 87 -25.07 38.28 -1.36
CA ALA A 87 -24.66 37.77 -2.66
C ALA A 87 -24.69 38.86 -3.76
N GLU A 88 -25.72 39.71 -3.78
CA GLU A 88 -25.84 40.75 -4.83
C GLU A 88 -24.80 41.85 -4.64
N ALA A 89 -24.47 42.21 -3.39
CA ALA A 89 -23.39 43.17 -3.13
C ALA A 89 -22.01 42.66 -3.52
N VAL A 90 -21.72 41.35 -3.32
CA VAL A 90 -20.40 40.78 -3.52
C VAL A 90 -20.19 40.23 -4.95
N ILE A 91 -21.16 39.47 -5.48
CA ILE A 91 -21.04 38.77 -6.75
C ILE A 91 -22.14 39.14 -7.78
N GLY A 92 -22.99 40.12 -7.53
CA GLY A 92 -24.12 40.49 -8.41
C GLY A 92 -23.70 40.78 -9.84
N THR A 93 -22.63 41.56 -10.05
CA THR A 93 -22.06 41.81 -11.37
C THR A 93 -21.61 40.53 -12.09
N ARG A 94 -21.05 39.57 -11.37
CA ARG A 94 -20.62 38.28 -11.94
C ARG A 94 -21.80 37.35 -12.23
N LEU A 95 -22.85 37.40 -11.39
CA LEU A 95 -24.10 36.70 -11.66
C LEU A 95 -24.81 37.25 -12.90
N ALA A 96 -24.75 38.57 -13.11
CA ALA A 96 -25.24 39.19 -14.33
C ALA A 96 -24.43 38.73 -15.58
N THR A 97 -23.10 38.65 -15.47
CA THR A 97 -22.22 38.11 -16.52
C THR A 97 -22.56 36.66 -16.81
N LEU A 98 -22.77 35.85 -15.80
CA LEU A 98 -23.11 34.42 -15.96
C LEU A 98 -24.42 34.27 -16.76
N ARG A 99 -25.45 35.04 -16.40
CA ARG A 99 -26.74 35.05 -17.13
C ARG A 99 -26.60 35.57 -18.56
N ALA A 100 -25.78 36.61 -18.76
CA ALA A 100 -25.52 37.13 -20.09
C ALA A 100 -24.86 36.10 -21.00
N LEU A 101 -23.91 35.31 -20.49
CA LEU A 101 -23.29 34.17 -21.21
C LEU A 101 -24.32 33.10 -21.54
N GLY A 102 -25.31 32.83 -20.66
CA GLY A 102 -26.37 31.86 -20.93
C GLY A 102 -27.35 32.35 -22.02
N ALA A 103 -27.51 33.66 -22.19
CA ALA A 103 -28.37 34.28 -23.20
C ALA A 103 -27.60 34.70 -24.48
N ASP A 104 -26.31 34.44 -24.54
CA ASP A 104 -25.44 34.85 -25.65
C ASP A 104 -25.80 34.06 -26.95
N PRO A 105 -25.93 34.70 -28.10
CA PRO A 105 -26.11 34.02 -29.38
C PRO A 105 -25.03 32.95 -29.69
N ARG A 106 -23.83 33.09 -29.15
CA ARG A 106 -22.75 32.09 -29.30
C ARG A 106 -23.07 30.72 -28.68
N THR A 107 -24.09 30.63 -27.81
CA THR A 107 -24.57 29.34 -27.24
C THR A 107 -24.98 28.33 -28.30
N ALA A 108 -25.44 28.81 -29.49
CA ALA A 108 -25.81 27.92 -30.60
C ALA A 108 -24.60 27.19 -31.25
N VAL A 109 -23.42 27.87 -31.27
CA VAL A 109 -22.20 27.37 -31.94
C VAL A 109 -21.16 26.96 -30.93
N ARG A 110 -21.18 27.55 -29.74
CA ARG A 110 -20.25 27.31 -28.61
C ARG A 110 -18.78 27.40 -28.98
N PRO A 111 -18.35 28.53 -29.56
CA PRO A 111 -16.94 28.70 -29.95
C PRO A 111 -16.04 28.68 -28.72
N LEU A 112 -14.77 28.38 -28.90
CA LEU A 112 -13.79 28.16 -27.81
C LEU A 112 -13.60 29.38 -26.90
N ASP A 113 -13.73 30.61 -27.44
CA ASP A 113 -13.68 31.83 -26.64
C ASP A 113 -14.86 31.91 -25.67
N TRP A 114 -16.08 31.59 -26.13
CA TRP A 114 -17.26 31.53 -25.27
C TRP A 114 -17.13 30.42 -24.21
N GLN A 115 -16.65 29.23 -24.61
CA GLN A 115 -16.41 28.13 -23.66
C GLN A 115 -15.42 28.55 -22.56
N ALA A 116 -14.31 29.20 -22.92
CA ALA A 116 -13.32 29.69 -21.95
C ALA A 116 -13.92 30.74 -20.99
N GLU A 117 -14.77 31.64 -21.50
CA GLU A 117 -15.48 32.63 -20.68
C GLU A 117 -16.44 31.97 -19.71
N VAL A 118 -17.19 30.96 -20.14
CA VAL A 118 -18.11 30.14 -19.32
C VAL A 118 -17.32 29.41 -18.21
N LEU A 119 -16.31 28.68 -18.58
CA LEU A 119 -15.51 27.89 -17.65
C LEU A 119 -14.85 28.75 -16.57
N ALA A 120 -14.46 29.97 -16.89
CA ALA A 120 -13.80 30.89 -15.96
C ALA A 120 -14.71 31.39 -14.83
N GLN A 121 -16.04 31.35 -15.02
CA GLN A 121 -16.96 31.90 -14.02
C GLN A 121 -16.92 31.22 -12.67
N GLY A 122 -16.60 29.93 -12.63
CA GLY A 122 -16.52 29.17 -11.39
C GLY A 122 -15.47 29.74 -10.42
N GLU A 123 -14.24 29.92 -10.88
CA GLU A 123 -13.15 30.48 -10.10
C GLU A 123 -13.34 31.97 -9.78
N LEU A 124 -13.88 32.72 -10.71
CA LEU A 124 -14.19 34.15 -10.49
C LEU A 124 -15.24 34.34 -9.38
N LEU A 125 -16.29 33.53 -9.36
CA LEU A 125 -17.33 33.57 -8.32
C LEU A 125 -16.80 33.10 -6.96
N SER A 126 -16.12 31.95 -6.91
CA SER A 126 -15.58 31.40 -5.66
C SER A 126 -14.55 32.32 -5.01
N SER A 127 -13.62 32.88 -5.82
CA SER A 127 -12.58 33.78 -5.31
C SER A 127 -13.13 35.10 -4.81
N SER A 128 -14.19 35.64 -5.47
CA SER A 128 -14.84 36.88 -5.02
C SER A 128 -15.54 36.69 -3.68
N LEU A 129 -16.29 35.58 -3.51
CA LEU A 129 -16.92 35.23 -2.24
C LEU A 129 -15.89 35.00 -1.14
N GLY A 130 -14.82 34.26 -1.44
CA GLY A 130 -13.77 33.98 -0.48
C GLY A 130 -13.04 35.21 0.02
N ALA A 131 -12.65 36.11 -0.88
CA ALA A 131 -12.02 37.39 -0.49
C ALA A 131 -12.93 38.25 0.38
N ALA A 132 -14.20 38.41 -0.02
CA ALA A 132 -15.18 39.15 0.76
C ALA A 132 -15.39 38.53 2.16
N TYR A 133 -15.46 37.19 2.24
CA TYR A 133 -15.62 36.51 3.52
C TYR A 133 -14.40 36.69 4.43
N LEU A 134 -13.19 36.51 3.93
CA LEU A 134 -11.98 36.70 4.73
C LEU A 134 -11.82 38.14 5.21
N CYS A 135 -12.16 39.13 4.38
CA CYS A 135 -12.23 40.55 4.81
C CYS A 135 -13.28 40.77 5.91
N ALA A 136 -14.48 40.15 5.79
CA ALA A 136 -15.51 40.24 6.81
C ALA A 136 -15.11 39.56 8.13
N GLN A 137 -14.18 38.63 8.12
CA GLN A 137 -13.55 38.05 9.33
C GLN A 137 -12.44 38.93 9.91
N GLY A 138 -12.17 40.12 9.36
CA GLY A 138 -11.15 41.04 9.84
C GLY A 138 -9.75 40.81 9.29
N LEU A 139 -9.58 39.91 8.31
CA LEU A 139 -8.31 39.70 7.63
C LEU A 139 -8.15 40.66 6.46
N ASP A 140 -6.98 41.29 6.34
CA ASP A 140 -6.69 42.27 5.27
C ASP A 140 -6.25 41.54 3.98
N PHE A 141 -7.23 41.08 3.18
CA PHE A 141 -7.04 40.40 1.89
C PHE A 141 -7.28 41.31 0.69
N GLY A 142 -6.34 41.38 -0.23
CA GLY A 142 -6.53 41.93 -1.57
C GLY A 142 -7.00 40.83 -2.54
N TRP A 143 -7.96 41.17 -3.43
CA TRP A 143 -8.35 40.30 -4.54
C TRP A 143 -7.68 40.76 -5.82
N CYS A 144 -7.12 39.84 -6.61
CA CYS A 144 -6.53 40.15 -7.93
C CYS A 144 -7.02 39.16 -8.99
N ASP A 145 -7.21 39.65 -10.22
CA ASP A 145 -7.61 38.81 -11.35
C ASP A 145 -6.38 38.08 -11.91
N ALA A 146 -6.40 36.75 -11.94
CA ALA A 146 -5.29 35.96 -12.48
C ALA A 146 -4.94 36.31 -13.93
N ARG A 147 -5.92 36.76 -14.73
CA ARG A 147 -5.73 37.15 -16.12
C ARG A 147 -4.85 38.39 -16.29
N ASP A 148 -4.67 39.22 -15.25
CA ASP A 148 -3.75 40.37 -15.28
C ASP A 148 -2.28 39.95 -15.10
N TRP A 149 -2.03 38.68 -14.76
CA TRP A 149 -0.72 38.14 -14.42
C TRP A 149 -0.33 36.96 -15.29
N LEU A 150 -1.22 36.00 -15.50
CA LEU A 150 -0.95 34.81 -16.29
C LEU A 150 -1.35 35.05 -17.76
N GLN A 151 -0.39 34.95 -18.65
CA GLN A 151 -0.58 35.10 -20.08
C GLN A 151 -0.32 33.80 -20.81
N ALA A 152 -1.24 33.39 -21.66
CA ALA A 152 -1.12 32.20 -22.48
C ALA A 152 0.06 32.35 -23.47
N LEU A 153 0.85 31.28 -23.61
CA LEU A 153 1.91 31.18 -24.58
C LEU A 153 1.37 30.60 -25.89
N ALA A 154 1.71 31.20 -26.99
CA ALA A 154 1.53 30.60 -28.31
C ALA A 154 2.71 29.65 -28.58
N LEU A 155 2.45 28.34 -28.57
CA LEU A 155 3.43 27.30 -28.88
C LEU A 155 3.20 26.78 -30.31
N PRO A 156 4.26 26.40 -31.03
CA PRO A 156 4.12 25.85 -32.37
C PRO A 156 3.34 24.54 -32.37
N ASN A 157 2.61 24.28 -33.44
CA ASN A 157 1.85 23.02 -33.66
C ASN A 157 0.69 22.73 -32.65
N GLN A 158 0.19 23.76 -31.98
CA GLN A 158 -1.02 23.64 -31.18
C GLN A 158 -2.27 23.68 -32.07
N ASN A 159 -3.30 22.90 -31.69
CA ASN A 159 -4.62 23.03 -32.25
C ASN A 159 -5.42 24.15 -31.53
N ASP A 160 -6.54 24.58 -32.13
CA ASP A 160 -7.36 25.67 -31.60
C ASP A 160 -7.85 25.39 -30.16
N TRP A 161 -8.13 24.13 -29.83
CA TRP A 161 -8.56 23.73 -28.49
C TRP A 161 -7.47 23.96 -27.45
N THR A 162 -6.23 23.55 -27.74
CA THR A 162 -5.10 23.72 -26.80
C THR A 162 -4.70 25.17 -26.65
N THR A 163 -4.88 26.00 -27.65
CA THR A 163 -4.57 27.44 -27.60
C THR A 163 -5.56 28.24 -26.75
N ARG A 164 -6.74 27.68 -26.44
CA ARG A 164 -7.77 28.37 -25.68
C ARG A 164 -8.20 27.66 -24.40
N LEU A 165 -8.37 26.34 -24.42
CA LEU A 165 -8.96 25.56 -23.32
C LEU A 165 -7.93 24.70 -22.56
N CYS A 166 -6.66 24.67 -23.00
CA CYS A 166 -5.60 23.93 -22.31
C CYS A 166 -4.25 24.62 -22.46
N VAL A 167 -4.21 25.93 -22.15
CA VAL A 167 -3.01 26.76 -22.39
C VAL A 167 -1.87 26.48 -21.40
N SER A 168 -0.65 26.73 -21.86
CA SER A 168 0.51 26.96 -21.00
C SER A 168 0.74 28.45 -20.84
N CYS A 169 1.24 28.88 -19.69
CA CYS A 169 1.52 30.28 -19.42
C CYS A 169 3.01 30.53 -19.27
N ARG A 170 3.42 31.79 -19.55
CA ARG A 170 4.76 32.25 -19.20
C ARG A 170 4.91 32.22 -17.68
N HIS A 171 6.02 31.72 -17.21
CA HIS A 171 6.29 31.54 -15.77
C HIS A 171 7.75 31.82 -15.40
N ASP A 172 8.53 32.35 -16.33
CA ASP A 172 9.90 32.76 -16.00
C ASP A 172 9.88 33.80 -14.88
N ALA A 173 10.84 33.71 -13.97
CA ALA A 173 11.02 34.72 -12.94
C ALA A 173 11.26 36.09 -13.59
N ASP A 174 10.40 37.05 -13.31
CA ASP A 174 10.42 38.40 -13.86
C ASP A 174 10.40 39.43 -12.73
N ASP A 175 11.47 40.18 -12.61
CA ASP A 175 11.59 41.22 -11.60
C ASP A 175 10.49 42.29 -11.71
N GLY A 176 10.00 42.56 -12.94
CA GLY A 176 8.90 43.50 -13.20
C GLY A 176 7.57 42.98 -12.63
N SER A 177 7.21 41.72 -12.89
CA SER A 177 6.03 41.10 -12.34
C SER A 177 6.12 40.98 -10.82
N ARG A 178 7.27 40.61 -10.28
CA ARG A 178 7.53 40.58 -8.86
C ARG A 178 7.37 41.93 -8.20
N ALA A 179 7.96 42.98 -8.77
CA ALA A 179 7.84 44.36 -8.23
C ALA A 179 6.38 44.83 -8.24
N ARG A 180 5.59 44.48 -9.27
CA ARG A 180 4.16 44.77 -9.32
C ARG A 180 3.38 44.04 -8.22
N PHE A 181 3.69 42.77 -7.91
CA PHE A 181 3.06 42.04 -6.79
C PHE A 181 3.50 42.61 -5.44
N ASP A 182 4.79 42.99 -5.30
CA ASP A 182 5.32 43.59 -4.08
C ASP A 182 4.67 44.95 -3.80
N ALA A 183 4.27 45.70 -4.83
CA ALA A 183 3.57 46.99 -4.73
C ALA A 183 2.08 46.84 -4.40
N GLN A 184 1.48 45.65 -4.48
CA GLN A 184 0.08 45.42 -4.12
C GLN A 184 -0.08 45.44 -2.59
N PRO A 185 -0.86 46.36 -1.99
CA PRO A 185 -1.39 46.18 -0.65
C PRO A 185 -2.58 45.26 -0.70
N PRO A 186 -2.86 44.43 0.28
CA PRO A 186 -2.11 44.07 1.50
C PRO A 186 -1.12 42.92 1.30
N ARG A 187 -0.56 42.41 2.42
CA ARG A 187 0.36 41.27 2.41
C ARG A 187 -0.29 39.93 2.00
N LEU A 188 -1.60 39.83 2.20
CA LEU A 188 -2.40 38.67 1.85
C LEU A 188 -3.15 38.94 0.56
N LEU A 189 -2.88 38.18 -0.49
CA LEU A 189 -3.58 38.30 -1.77
C LEU A 189 -4.32 37.00 -2.09
N LEU A 190 -5.50 37.15 -2.72
CA LEU A 190 -6.30 36.03 -3.20
C LEU A 190 -6.56 36.17 -4.68
N THR A 191 -6.35 35.08 -5.44
CA THR A 191 -6.55 35.03 -6.89
C THR A 191 -7.19 33.70 -7.31
N GLN A 192 -7.61 33.62 -8.56
CA GLN A 192 -8.16 32.45 -9.20
C GLN A 192 -7.02 31.50 -9.64
N GLY A 193 -7.27 30.20 -9.55
CA GLY A 193 -6.57 29.23 -10.37
C GLY A 193 -7.22 29.07 -11.74
N PHE A 194 -6.71 28.18 -12.57
CA PHE A 194 -7.31 27.68 -13.80
C PHE A 194 -7.41 28.68 -14.97
N ILE A 195 -7.48 30.00 -14.76
CA ILE A 195 -7.73 31.01 -15.78
C ILE A 195 -6.49 31.83 -16.12
N ALA A 196 -6.39 32.27 -17.37
CA ALA A 196 -5.33 33.11 -17.89
C ALA A 196 -5.86 34.06 -18.97
N ARG A 197 -5.04 35.04 -19.38
CA ARG A 197 -5.32 35.91 -20.52
C ARG A 197 -4.83 35.26 -21.80
N HIS A 198 -5.68 35.19 -22.79
CA HIS A 198 -5.31 34.80 -24.16
C HIS A 198 -4.63 35.95 -24.91
N GLY A 199 -3.89 35.60 -25.97
CA GLY A 199 -3.17 36.60 -26.76
C GLY A 199 -4.04 37.68 -27.44
N ASP A 200 -5.32 37.41 -27.69
CA ASP A 200 -6.30 38.39 -28.21
C ASP A 200 -6.89 39.30 -27.12
N GLY A 201 -6.46 39.12 -25.85
CA GLY A 201 -6.97 39.89 -24.71
C GLY A 201 -8.16 39.25 -24.00
N GLY A 202 -8.76 38.19 -24.56
CA GLY A 202 -9.84 37.42 -23.97
C GLY A 202 -9.40 36.41 -22.89
N THR A 203 -10.34 35.60 -22.43
CA THR A 203 -10.08 34.56 -21.44
C THR A 203 -9.58 33.28 -22.10
N ALA A 204 -8.61 32.62 -21.45
CA ALA A 204 -8.19 31.25 -21.73
C ALA A 204 -8.19 30.45 -20.43
N VAL A 205 -8.26 29.12 -20.52
CA VAL A 205 -8.21 28.23 -19.36
C VAL A 205 -7.11 27.18 -19.49
N LEU A 206 -6.56 26.73 -18.36
CA LEU A 206 -5.40 25.85 -18.29
C LEU A 206 -5.74 24.36 -18.43
N GLY A 207 -7.01 24.00 -18.54
CA GLY A 207 -7.45 22.61 -18.60
C GLY A 207 -7.37 21.90 -17.25
N ARG A 208 -7.40 20.56 -17.27
CA ARG A 208 -7.36 19.75 -16.04
C ARG A 208 -6.15 20.09 -15.17
N GLY A 209 -6.33 20.10 -13.84
CA GLY A 209 -5.29 20.49 -12.89
C GLY A 209 -4.85 21.95 -13.00
N GLY A 210 -5.64 22.77 -13.68
CA GLY A 210 -5.29 24.17 -13.98
C GLY A 210 -5.02 25.01 -12.74
N SER A 211 -5.70 24.79 -11.63
CA SER A 211 -5.46 25.56 -10.39
C SER A 211 -4.13 25.19 -9.72
N ASP A 212 -3.70 23.92 -9.75
CA ASP A 212 -2.38 23.50 -9.28
C ASP A 212 -1.29 24.09 -10.16
N THR A 213 -1.54 24.06 -11.49
CA THR A 213 -0.62 24.63 -12.48
C THR A 213 -0.51 26.15 -12.35
N SER A 214 -1.63 26.86 -12.08
CA SER A 214 -1.61 28.30 -11.80
C SER A 214 -0.76 28.65 -10.59
N ALA A 215 -0.91 27.90 -9.50
CA ALA A 215 -0.13 28.12 -8.28
C ALA A 215 1.37 27.89 -8.55
N ALA A 216 1.71 26.87 -9.34
CA ALA A 216 3.08 26.61 -9.75
C ALA A 216 3.64 27.74 -10.63
N TYR A 217 2.86 28.27 -11.58
CA TYR A 217 3.25 29.44 -12.38
C TYR A 217 3.49 30.67 -11.51
N PHE A 218 2.59 30.98 -10.60
CA PHE A 218 2.79 32.08 -9.65
C PHE A 218 4.02 31.86 -8.77
N GLY A 219 4.20 30.60 -8.28
CA GLY A 219 5.37 30.24 -7.48
C GLY A 219 6.69 30.48 -8.22
N ALA A 220 6.76 30.06 -9.46
CA ALA A 220 7.93 30.25 -10.32
C ALA A 220 8.17 31.74 -10.65
N MET A 221 7.12 32.46 -11.07
CA MET A 221 7.19 33.88 -11.44
C MET A 221 7.63 34.78 -10.27
N LEU A 222 7.16 34.48 -9.06
CA LEU A 222 7.49 35.22 -7.85
C LEU A 222 8.82 34.78 -7.21
N GLY A 223 9.43 33.70 -7.71
CA GLY A 223 10.55 33.07 -7.04
C GLY A 223 10.22 32.73 -5.60
N ALA A 224 9.05 32.13 -5.37
CA ALA A 224 8.51 31.92 -4.03
C ALA A 224 9.39 31.02 -3.16
N ARG A 225 9.36 31.20 -1.85
CA ARG A 225 10.03 30.27 -0.90
C ARG A 225 9.56 28.83 -1.10
N ARG A 226 8.25 28.67 -1.41
CA ARG A 226 7.60 27.40 -1.72
C ARG A 226 6.18 27.61 -2.25
N VAL A 227 5.66 26.56 -2.88
CA VAL A 227 4.24 26.42 -3.23
C VAL A 227 3.64 25.35 -2.31
N GLU A 228 2.54 25.63 -1.65
CA GLU A 228 1.78 24.68 -0.81
C GLU A 228 0.47 24.33 -1.52
N ILE A 229 0.32 23.04 -1.85
CA ILE A 229 -0.92 22.49 -2.43
C ILE A 229 -1.74 21.87 -1.30
N TRP A 230 -2.83 22.50 -0.94
CA TRP A 230 -3.76 22.08 0.08
C TRP A 230 -4.91 21.30 -0.55
N THR A 231 -5.10 20.07 -0.13
CA THR A 231 -6.06 19.11 -0.66
C THR A 231 -6.78 18.36 0.47
N ASP A 232 -7.49 17.28 0.17
CA ASP A 232 -8.22 16.44 1.13
C ASP A 232 -7.42 15.19 1.59
N VAL A 233 -6.13 15.15 1.26
CA VAL A 233 -5.21 14.10 1.68
C VAL A 233 -3.90 14.72 2.18
N PRO A 234 -3.24 14.13 3.20
CA PRO A 234 -2.06 14.73 3.84
C PRO A 234 -0.78 14.67 3.00
N GLY A 235 -0.82 14.20 1.77
CA GLY A 235 0.35 14.13 0.90
C GLY A 235 0.27 13.02 -0.13
N MET A 236 1.40 12.71 -0.75
CA MET A 236 1.56 11.54 -1.63
C MET A 236 1.88 10.30 -0.79
N PHE A 237 1.32 9.16 -1.19
CA PHE A 237 1.49 7.89 -0.48
C PHE A 237 2.16 6.84 -1.34
N SER A 238 2.75 5.84 -0.69
CA SER A 238 3.40 4.71 -1.35
C SER A 238 2.45 3.79 -2.14
N ALA A 239 1.15 3.89 -1.90
CA ALA A 239 0.06 3.33 -2.68
C ALA A 239 -1.23 4.11 -2.40
N ASN A 240 -2.32 3.81 -3.12
CA ASN A 240 -3.62 4.39 -2.81
C ASN A 240 -4.08 3.94 -1.41
N PRO A 241 -4.19 4.84 -0.42
CA PRO A 241 -4.49 4.45 0.96
C PRO A 241 -5.91 3.88 1.16
N ARG A 242 -6.81 4.06 0.18
CA ARG A 242 -8.14 3.44 0.19
C ARG A 242 -8.10 1.95 -0.16
N GLU A 243 -7.06 1.53 -0.88
CA GLU A 243 -6.82 0.14 -1.28
C GLU A 243 -5.80 -0.53 -0.35
N VAL A 244 -4.82 0.25 0.12
CA VAL A 244 -3.73 -0.19 1.00
C VAL A 244 -3.68 0.71 2.22
N PRO A 245 -4.39 0.40 3.32
CA PRO A 245 -4.41 1.22 4.54
C PRO A 245 -3.02 1.41 5.18
N GLU A 246 -2.10 0.50 4.93
CA GLU A 246 -0.70 0.54 5.35
C GLU A 246 0.19 1.37 4.43
N ALA A 247 -0.37 2.02 3.39
CA ALA A 247 0.38 2.92 2.54
C ALA A 247 1.01 4.04 3.38
N ARG A 248 2.30 4.27 3.17
CA ARG A 248 3.09 5.24 3.93
C ARG A 248 3.12 6.59 3.23
N LEU A 249 3.04 7.64 4.01
CA LEU A 249 3.24 9.00 3.51
C LEU A 249 4.67 9.11 2.95
N LEU A 250 4.81 9.62 1.73
CA LEU A 250 6.10 9.97 1.16
C LEU A 250 6.49 11.35 1.67
N ALA A 251 7.27 11.38 2.75
CA ALA A 251 7.62 12.63 3.44
C ALA A 251 8.44 13.56 2.54
N ARG A 252 9.30 12.98 1.69
CA ARG A 252 10.15 13.75 0.78
C ARG A 252 10.39 13.04 -0.55
N LEU A 253 10.22 13.77 -1.64
CA LEU A 253 10.43 13.33 -3.02
C LEU A 253 11.24 14.35 -3.80
N ASP A 254 11.99 13.91 -4.79
CA ASP A 254 12.49 14.82 -5.82
C ASP A 254 11.41 15.11 -6.89
N TYR A 255 11.63 16.15 -7.70
CA TYR A 255 10.65 16.55 -8.72
C TYR A 255 10.37 15.46 -9.77
N ALA A 256 11.38 14.67 -10.14
CA ALA A 256 11.22 13.65 -11.18
C ALA A 256 10.41 12.46 -10.63
N GLU A 257 10.65 12.02 -9.41
CA GLU A 257 9.86 10.99 -8.73
C GLU A 257 8.41 11.44 -8.51
N ALA A 258 8.22 12.67 -8.02
CA ALA A 258 6.88 13.22 -7.83
C ALA A 258 6.11 13.35 -9.17
N GLN A 259 6.80 13.73 -10.24
CA GLN A 259 6.26 13.79 -11.60
C GLN A 259 5.80 12.41 -12.06
N GLU A 260 6.62 11.40 -11.84
CA GLU A 260 6.33 10.02 -12.25
C GLU A 260 5.13 9.44 -11.48
N ILE A 261 5.10 9.61 -10.14
CA ILE A 261 3.98 9.18 -9.30
C ILE A 261 2.67 9.87 -9.71
N ALA A 262 2.73 11.18 -9.98
CA ALA A 262 1.57 11.96 -10.41
C ALA A 262 1.07 11.53 -11.80
N THR A 263 1.95 11.16 -12.70
CA THR A 263 1.62 10.73 -14.08
C THR A 263 1.03 9.31 -14.09
N THR A 264 1.49 8.43 -13.20
CA THR A 264 1.14 7.00 -13.23
C THR A 264 -0.11 6.63 -12.44
N GLY A 265 -0.83 7.59 -11.83
CA GLY A 265 -2.17 7.33 -11.27
C GLY A 265 -2.44 7.93 -9.88
N ALA A 266 -1.49 8.58 -9.22
CA ALA A 266 -1.75 9.27 -7.96
C ALA A 266 -2.48 10.60 -8.25
N LYS A 267 -3.78 10.64 -7.99
CA LYS A 267 -4.65 11.82 -8.27
C LYS A 267 -4.49 12.98 -7.27
N VAL A 268 -3.38 13.05 -6.55
CA VAL A 268 -3.16 14.04 -5.48
C VAL A 268 -2.61 15.37 -6.02
N LEU A 269 -1.79 15.30 -7.05
CA LEU A 269 -1.13 16.45 -7.69
C LEU A 269 -1.20 16.28 -9.20
N HIS A 270 -1.48 17.37 -9.92
CA HIS A 270 -1.47 17.29 -11.38
C HIS A 270 -0.03 17.37 -11.92
N PRO A 271 0.41 16.48 -12.83
CA PRO A 271 1.80 16.44 -13.30
C PRO A 271 2.31 17.78 -13.88
N ARG A 272 1.45 18.53 -14.57
CA ARG A 272 1.80 19.83 -15.18
C ARG A 272 2.21 20.91 -14.18
N SER A 273 1.87 20.76 -12.89
CA SER A 273 2.24 21.73 -11.85
C SER A 273 3.68 21.58 -11.37
N ILE A 274 4.32 20.43 -11.60
CA ILE A 274 5.66 20.16 -11.08
C ILE A 274 6.74 20.88 -11.93
N GLY A 275 6.57 20.90 -13.25
CA GLY A 275 7.54 21.48 -14.19
C GLY A 275 7.94 22.90 -13.84
N PRO A 276 6.99 23.87 -13.73
CA PRO A 276 7.31 25.25 -13.41
C PRO A 276 8.09 25.42 -12.10
N CYS A 277 7.71 24.68 -11.05
CA CYS A 277 8.40 24.73 -9.76
C CYS A 277 9.81 24.13 -9.86
N ARG A 278 9.98 23.00 -10.58
CA ARG A 278 11.28 22.40 -10.83
C ARG A 278 12.21 23.36 -11.57
N ASP A 279 11.72 23.95 -12.66
CA ASP A 279 12.53 24.82 -13.54
C ASP A 279 12.97 26.10 -12.82
N ALA A 280 12.14 26.60 -11.89
CA ALA A 280 12.45 27.73 -11.03
C ALA A 280 13.16 27.37 -9.71
N GLY A 281 13.36 26.08 -9.41
CA GLY A 281 13.93 25.61 -8.14
C GLY A 281 13.08 25.89 -6.90
N VAL A 282 11.75 26.06 -7.07
CA VAL A 282 10.82 26.40 -6.01
C VAL A 282 10.29 25.12 -5.35
N PRO A 283 10.55 24.87 -4.05
CA PRO A 283 10.03 23.70 -3.34
C PRO A 283 8.49 23.67 -3.33
N MET A 284 7.92 22.47 -3.39
CA MET A 284 6.49 22.26 -3.23
C MET A 284 6.19 21.48 -1.95
N ARG A 285 5.00 21.70 -1.37
CA ARG A 285 4.46 20.89 -0.28
C ARG A 285 3.03 20.48 -0.60
N ILE A 286 2.66 19.26 -0.27
CA ILE A 286 1.28 18.77 -0.35
C ILE A 286 0.78 18.56 1.07
N LEU A 287 -0.35 19.16 1.40
CA LEU A 287 -0.86 19.29 2.77
C LEU A 287 -2.37 19.05 2.82
N ASP A 288 -2.88 18.62 3.97
CA ASP A 288 -4.28 18.33 4.21
C ASP A 288 -5.00 19.55 4.80
N THR A 289 -6.06 20.00 4.14
CA THR A 289 -6.88 21.13 4.64
C THR A 289 -7.66 20.77 5.91
N GLU A 290 -8.01 19.50 6.10
CA GLU A 290 -8.74 19.04 7.29
C GLU A 290 -7.79 18.78 8.48
N ARG A 291 -6.52 18.43 8.18
CA ARG A 291 -5.46 18.12 9.15
C ARG A 291 -4.21 18.94 8.88
N PRO A 292 -4.24 20.25 9.11
CA PRO A 292 -3.11 21.13 8.79
C PRO A 292 -1.81 20.80 9.53
N GLU A 293 -1.91 20.06 10.64
CA GLU A 293 -0.76 19.63 11.45
C GLU A 293 -0.07 18.38 10.88
N ALA A 294 -0.70 17.67 9.95
CA ALA A 294 -0.09 16.51 9.32
C ALA A 294 1.20 16.91 8.56
N PRO A 295 2.25 16.08 8.58
CA PRO A 295 3.58 16.48 8.09
C PRO A 295 3.60 16.81 6.60
N GLY A 296 2.73 16.20 5.80
CA GLY A 296 2.65 16.41 4.35
C GLY A 296 3.83 15.82 3.57
N THR A 297 3.77 15.98 2.24
CA THR A 297 4.87 15.61 1.32
C THR A 297 5.63 16.86 0.91
N ARG A 298 6.96 16.83 1.01
CA ARG A 298 7.84 17.87 0.48
C ARG A 298 8.48 17.40 -0.83
N ILE A 299 8.46 18.25 -1.86
CA ILE A 299 9.05 17.99 -3.17
C ILE A 299 10.10 19.07 -3.44
N ASP A 300 11.37 18.67 -3.56
CA ASP A 300 12.48 19.57 -3.86
C ASP A 300 13.67 18.85 -4.52
N ALA A 301 14.62 19.63 -5.03
CA ALA A 301 15.83 19.11 -5.67
C ALA A 301 16.85 18.49 -4.69
N GLN A 302 16.65 18.64 -3.37
CA GLN A 302 17.57 18.17 -2.34
C GLN A 302 17.11 16.85 -1.71
N ALA A 303 16.03 16.26 -2.21
CA ALA A 303 15.59 14.95 -1.74
C ALA A 303 16.68 13.90 -2.00
N ALA A 304 16.91 13.01 -1.04
CA ALA A 304 17.88 11.93 -1.19
C ALA A 304 17.48 11.01 -2.35
N THR A 305 18.41 10.79 -3.27
CA THR A 305 18.22 9.95 -4.46
C THR A 305 18.55 8.49 -4.13
N VAL A 306 17.80 7.88 -3.22
CA VAL A 306 18.01 6.48 -2.83
C VAL A 306 17.35 5.56 -3.83
N PRO A 307 18.05 4.52 -4.35
CA PRO A 307 17.43 3.49 -5.17
C PRO A 307 16.37 2.70 -4.41
N GLY A 308 15.26 2.40 -5.07
CA GLY A 308 14.19 1.58 -4.51
C GLY A 308 12.81 1.99 -4.99
N VAL A 309 11.82 1.09 -4.79
CA VAL A 309 10.41 1.39 -5.05
C VAL A 309 9.89 2.30 -3.93
N LYS A 310 9.33 3.44 -4.29
CA LYS A 310 8.73 4.40 -3.36
C LYS A 310 7.22 4.39 -3.42
N ALA A 311 6.66 4.14 -4.61
CA ALA A 311 5.22 4.09 -4.79
C ALA A 311 4.80 3.01 -5.77
N ILE A 312 3.59 2.51 -5.57
CA ILE A 312 2.89 1.60 -6.48
C ILE A 312 1.57 2.24 -6.83
N SER A 313 1.36 2.46 -8.11
CA SER A 313 0.12 3.05 -8.63
C SER A 313 -0.62 2.11 -9.55
N ARG A 314 -1.95 2.28 -9.64
CA ARG A 314 -2.81 1.51 -10.54
C ARG A 314 -3.69 2.46 -11.36
N ARG A 315 -3.80 2.18 -12.66
CA ARG A 315 -4.75 2.81 -13.57
C ARG A 315 -5.63 1.74 -14.20
N ASN A 316 -6.93 1.86 -14.04
CA ASN A 316 -7.94 0.94 -14.56
C ASN A 316 -8.49 1.41 -15.91
N GLY A 317 -9.19 0.50 -16.59
CA GLY A 317 -9.87 0.80 -17.86
C GLY A 317 -8.93 0.90 -19.07
N ILE A 318 -7.67 0.53 -18.91
CA ILE A 318 -6.68 0.58 -19.99
C ILE A 318 -7.14 -0.36 -21.14
N VAL A 319 -7.03 0.16 -22.36
CA VAL A 319 -7.27 -0.61 -23.57
C VAL A 319 -5.95 -0.88 -24.28
N LEU A 320 -5.62 -2.14 -24.51
CA LEU A 320 -4.47 -2.52 -25.32
C LEU A 320 -4.90 -2.79 -26.76
N VAL A 321 -4.15 -2.23 -27.69
CA VAL A 321 -4.26 -2.51 -29.12
C VAL A 321 -2.98 -3.19 -29.58
N SER A 322 -3.06 -4.51 -29.84
CA SER A 322 -1.95 -5.32 -30.33
C SER A 322 -2.05 -5.45 -31.85
N MET A 323 -0.98 -5.12 -32.51
CA MET A 323 -0.88 -5.07 -33.97
C MET A 323 0.24 -6.00 -34.44
N GLU A 324 -0.11 -7.06 -35.15
CA GLU A 324 0.82 -8.08 -35.63
C GLU A 324 0.95 -8.00 -37.16
N SER A 325 2.19 -7.89 -37.63
CA SER A 325 2.47 -7.89 -39.10
C SER A 325 3.85 -8.46 -39.39
N ILE A 326 3.88 -9.48 -40.20
CA ILE A 326 5.14 -10.04 -40.72
C ILE A 326 5.84 -9.03 -41.65
N GLY A 327 5.06 -8.14 -42.30
CA GLY A 327 5.60 -7.07 -43.16
C GLY A 327 6.28 -5.92 -42.44
N MET A 328 6.25 -5.88 -41.10
CA MET A 328 6.90 -4.83 -40.32
C MET A 328 8.43 -4.91 -40.36
N TRP A 329 8.97 -6.11 -40.54
CA TRP A 329 10.40 -6.32 -40.58
C TRP A 329 11.03 -5.62 -41.81
N GLN A 330 11.99 -4.75 -41.58
CA GLN A 330 12.70 -3.91 -42.56
C GLN A 330 11.80 -2.94 -43.39
N GLN A 331 10.55 -2.73 -42.97
CA GLN A 331 9.68 -1.75 -43.63
C GLN A 331 9.89 -0.35 -43.04
N VAL A 332 10.58 0.53 -43.76
CA VAL A 332 10.78 1.92 -43.36
C VAL A 332 9.42 2.65 -43.30
N GLY A 333 9.13 3.31 -42.19
CA GLY A 333 7.91 4.10 -42.03
C GLY A 333 6.70 3.36 -41.47
N PHE A 334 6.73 2.05 -41.28
CA PHE A 334 5.58 1.29 -40.77
C PHE A 334 5.02 1.85 -39.44
N LEU A 335 5.88 2.15 -38.46
CA LEU A 335 5.45 2.75 -37.20
C LEU A 335 4.83 4.14 -37.40
N ALA A 336 5.34 4.94 -38.33
CA ALA A 336 4.77 6.25 -38.63
C ALA A 336 3.34 6.11 -39.19
N ASP A 337 3.12 5.15 -40.09
CA ASP A 337 1.80 4.88 -40.66
C ASP A 337 0.81 4.39 -39.59
N ILE A 338 1.25 3.54 -38.67
CA ILE A 338 0.44 3.06 -37.54
C ILE A 338 0.04 4.25 -36.64
N PHE A 339 1.00 5.04 -36.17
CA PHE A 339 0.70 6.15 -35.26
C PHE A 339 -0.07 7.30 -35.92
N GLU A 340 0.07 7.48 -37.24
CA GLU A 340 -0.75 8.42 -37.99
C GLU A 340 -2.24 8.02 -37.98
N ARG A 341 -2.55 6.71 -37.94
CA ARG A 341 -3.94 6.22 -37.80
C ARG A 341 -4.49 6.55 -36.43
N PHE A 342 -3.74 6.34 -35.33
CA PHE A 342 -4.16 6.77 -34.00
C PHE A 342 -4.42 8.28 -33.96
N ARG A 343 -3.54 9.08 -34.54
CA ARG A 343 -3.69 10.55 -34.64
C ARG A 343 -4.96 10.94 -35.39
N ARG A 344 -5.31 10.27 -36.50
CA ARG A 344 -6.54 10.53 -37.25
C ARG A 344 -7.80 10.25 -36.47
N HIS A 345 -7.77 9.24 -35.60
CA HIS A 345 -8.88 8.93 -34.69
C HIS A 345 -8.86 9.75 -33.40
N GLY A 346 -7.93 10.72 -33.25
CA GLY A 346 -7.85 11.58 -32.06
C GLY A 346 -7.37 10.88 -30.80
N LEU A 347 -6.64 9.76 -30.94
CA LEU A 347 -6.20 8.94 -29.82
C LEU A 347 -4.72 9.19 -29.50
N SER A 348 -4.43 9.40 -28.22
CA SER A 348 -3.08 9.48 -27.65
C SER A 348 -2.65 8.12 -27.14
N VAL A 349 -1.43 7.72 -27.46
CA VAL A 349 -0.83 6.45 -27.03
C VAL A 349 0.06 6.69 -25.83
N ASP A 350 -0.08 5.86 -24.75
CA ASP A 350 0.71 6.00 -23.53
C ASP A 350 1.93 5.09 -23.50
N LEU A 351 1.69 3.76 -23.47
CA LEU A 351 2.74 2.76 -23.43
C LEU A 351 2.89 2.11 -24.79
N ILE A 352 4.13 1.78 -25.15
CA ILE A 352 4.44 1.11 -26.39
C ILE A 352 5.39 -0.04 -26.10
N GLY A 353 4.98 -1.25 -26.50
CA GLY A 353 5.85 -2.41 -26.58
C GLY A 353 5.98 -2.84 -28.03
N SER A 354 7.20 -3.06 -28.52
CA SER A 354 7.43 -3.48 -29.89
C SER A 354 8.41 -4.63 -29.97
N SER A 355 8.17 -5.52 -30.93
CA SER A 355 9.08 -6.55 -31.40
C SER A 355 9.23 -6.46 -32.91
N GLU A 356 9.93 -7.38 -33.56
CA GLU A 356 10.10 -7.40 -35.02
C GLU A 356 8.81 -7.62 -35.79
N THR A 357 7.77 -8.19 -35.14
CA THR A 357 6.51 -8.58 -35.80
C THR A 357 5.26 -8.10 -35.08
N ASN A 358 5.42 -7.45 -33.93
CA ASN A 358 4.29 -6.99 -33.13
C ASN A 358 4.55 -5.61 -32.52
N VAL A 359 3.52 -4.77 -32.55
CA VAL A 359 3.47 -3.52 -31.79
C VAL A 359 2.22 -3.56 -30.91
N THR A 360 2.39 -3.43 -29.61
CA THR A 360 1.27 -3.30 -28.67
C THR A 360 1.31 -1.93 -28.03
N VAL A 361 0.20 -1.21 -28.07
CA VAL A 361 0.08 0.12 -27.44
C VAL A 361 -1.05 0.13 -26.43
N SER A 362 -0.93 1.00 -25.42
CA SER A 362 -2.00 1.27 -24.47
C SER A 362 -2.69 2.59 -24.76
N LEU A 363 -4.00 2.61 -24.50
CA LEU A 363 -4.84 3.80 -24.52
C LEU A 363 -5.44 3.97 -23.12
N ASP A 364 -5.22 5.13 -22.50
CA ASP A 364 -5.84 5.48 -21.22
C ASP A 364 -7.15 6.23 -21.48
N PRO A 365 -8.30 5.75 -20.98
CA PRO A 365 -9.59 6.43 -21.14
C PRO A 365 -9.65 7.80 -20.44
N SER A 366 -8.76 8.08 -19.49
CA SER A 366 -8.70 9.39 -18.84
C SER A 366 -8.22 10.50 -19.79
N ASP A 367 -7.40 10.12 -20.77
CA ASP A 367 -6.77 11.03 -21.73
C ASP A 367 -7.38 10.92 -23.15
N ASN A 368 -8.24 9.92 -23.36
CA ASN A 368 -8.82 9.59 -24.65
C ASN A 368 -10.34 9.42 -24.57
N LEU A 369 -11.06 9.86 -25.60
CA LEU A 369 -12.46 9.50 -25.80
C LEU A 369 -12.56 8.09 -26.39
N VAL A 370 -12.28 7.08 -25.57
CA VAL A 370 -12.28 5.67 -25.98
C VAL A 370 -13.71 5.11 -25.93
N SER A 371 -14.50 5.39 -26.98
CA SER A 371 -15.81 4.74 -27.14
C SER A 371 -15.67 3.48 -28.01
N THR A 372 -16.63 2.56 -27.88
CA THR A 372 -16.68 1.33 -28.69
C THR A 372 -16.61 1.64 -30.18
N ASN A 373 -17.34 2.66 -30.63
CA ASN A 373 -17.35 3.07 -32.04
C ASN A 373 -16.00 3.55 -32.54
N VAL A 374 -15.27 4.31 -31.71
CA VAL A 374 -13.93 4.81 -32.04
C VAL A 374 -12.92 3.66 -32.13
N LEU A 375 -12.99 2.70 -31.19
CA LEU A 375 -12.13 1.52 -31.20
C LEU A 375 -12.41 0.60 -32.39
N GLU A 376 -13.69 0.40 -32.75
CA GLU A 376 -14.07 -0.37 -33.94
C GLU A 376 -13.57 0.30 -35.22
N ALA A 377 -13.73 1.62 -35.34
CA ALA A 377 -13.25 2.39 -36.48
C ALA A 377 -11.72 2.33 -36.61
N LEU A 378 -11.01 2.49 -35.47
CA LEU A 378 -9.55 2.37 -35.43
C LEU A 378 -9.11 0.95 -35.81
N ALA A 379 -9.74 -0.08 -35.26
CA ALA A 379 -9.40 -1.47 -35.54
C ALA A 379 -9.62 -1.81 -37.04
N ALA A 380 -10.71 -1.31 -37.65
CA ALA A 380 -10.97 -1.48 -39.07
C ALA A 380 -9.93 -0.74 -39.95
N ASP A 381 -9.49 0.45 -39.56
CA ASP A 381 -8.46 1.19 -40.28
C ASP A 381 -7.09 0.48 -40.16
N LEU A 382 -6.71 0.04 -38.97
CA LEU A 382 -5.47 -0.70 -38.73
C LEU A 382 -5.47 -2.09 -39.43
N ALA A 383 -6.63 -2.75 -39.54
CA ALA A 383 -6.74 -4.05 -40.18
C ALA A 383 -6.37 -4.03 -41.68
N GLN A 384 -6.28 -2.86 -42.29
CA GLN A 384 -5.82 -2.71 -43.66
C GLN A 384 -4.31 -2.99 -43.82
N VAL A 385 -3.51 -2.86 -42.72
CA VAL A 385 -2.04 -2.96 -42.78
C VAL A 385 -1.48 -4.03 -41.84
N CYS A 386 -2.27 -4.49 -40.85
CA CYS A 386 -1.80 -5.48 -39.88
C CYS A 386 -2.98 -6.27 -39.30
N ARG A 387 -2.67 -7.36 -38.59
CA ARG A 387 -3.67 -8.08 -37.77
C ARG A 387 -3.83 -7.35 -36.43
N VAL A 388 -5.06 -6.97 -36.10
CA VAL A 388 -5.37 -6.19 -34.91
C VAL A 388 -6.08 -7.07 -33.87
N LYS A 389 -5.68 -6.92 -32.61
CA LYS A 389 -6.36 -7.48 -31.44
C LYS A 389 -6.51 -6.40 -30.39
N VAL A 390 -7.74 -6.13 -29.97
CA VAL A 390 -8.06 -5.25 -28.84
C VAL A 390 -8.22 -6.11 -27.59
N ILE A 391 -7.59 -5.72 -26.48
CA ILE A 391 -7.66 -6.39 -25.19
C ILE A 391 -8.12 -5.35 -24.18
N ALA A 392 -9.29 -5.55 -23.59
CA ALA A 392 -9.89 -4.65 -22.61
C ALA A 392 -10.96 -5.40 -21.80
N PRO A 393 -11.24 -5.03 -20.53
CA PRO A 393 -10.51 -4.00 -19.78
C PRO A 393 -9.20 -4.52 -19.18
N CYS A 394 -8.17 -3.68 -19.19
CA CYS A 394 -6.89 -3.94 -18.54
C CYS A 394 -6.60 -2.91 -17.46
N ALA A 395 -5.65 -3.22 -16.58
CA ALA A 395 -5.10 -2.27 -15.63
C ALA A 395 -3.58 -2.18 -15.78
N ALA A 396 -3.06 -0.96 -15.67
CA ALA A 396 -1.62 -0.71 -15.61
C ALA A 396 -1.20 -0.56 -14.15
N ILE A 397 -0.31 -1.42 -13.67
CA ILE A 397 0.33 -1.36 -12.35
C ILE A 397 1.75 -0.85 -12.56
N THR A 398 2.07 0.28 -11.95
CA THR A 398 3.37 0.93 -12.10
C THR A 398 4.10 0.98 -10.76
N LEU A 399 5.30 0.43 -10.72
CA LEU A 399 6.26 0.60 -9.64
C LEU A 399 7.05 1.88 -9.93
N VAL A 400 7.08 2.81 -9.00
CA VAL A 400 7.77 4.09 -9.14
C VAL A 400 8.84 4.25 -8.07
N GLY A 401 10.01 4.67 -8.49
CA GLY A 401 11.16 4.92 -7.62
C GLY A 401 12.42 5.17 -8.43
N ARG A 402 13.60 5.04 -7.83
CA ARG A 402 14.89 5.21 -8.52
C ARG A 402 15.65 3.91 -8.63
N GLY A 403 16.49 3.81 -9.68
CA GLY A 403 17.32 2.63 -9.87
C GLY A 403 16.52 1.39 -10.23
N MET A 404 15.40 1.55 -10.93
CA MET A 404 14.49 0.44 -11.28
C MET A 404 15.18 -0.66 -12.07
N ARG A 405 16.25 -0.33 -12.84
CA ARG A 405 17.06 -1.33 -13.54
C ARG A 405 17.88 -2.19 -12.58
N SER A 406 18.32 -1.63 -11.46
CA SER A 406 19.05 -2.39 -10.45
C SER A 406 18.16 -3.42 -9.75
N LEU A 407 16.84 -3.30 -9.88
CA LEU A 407 15.85 -4.24 -9.35
C LEU A 407 15.61 -5.45 -10.25
N LEU A 408 16.15 -5.45 -11.47
CA LEU A 408 15.93 -6.55 -12.42
C LEU A 408 16.42 -7.90 -11.89
N HIS A 409 17.40 -7.93 -10.99
CA HIS A 409 17.84 -9.16 -10.34
C HIS A 409 16.82 -9.72 -9.32
N ARG A 410 15.86 -8.88 -8.87
CA ARG A 410 14.74 -9.26 -7.99
C ARG A 410 13.43 -9.45 -8.74
N LEU A 411 13.44 -9.41 -10.05
CA LEU A 411 12.23 -9.67 -10.86
C LEU A 411 11.63 -11.04 -10.60
N SER A 412 12.42 -12.02 -10.13
CA SER A 412 11.89 -13.33 -9.73
C SER A 412 10.81 -13.21 -8.66
N ASP A 413 11.00 -12.32 -7.68
CA ASP A 413 10.10 -12.14 -6.55
C ASP A 413 8.84 -11.39 -7.01
N ILE A 414 9.02 -10.34 -7.83
CA ILE A 414 7.93 -9.62 -8.47
C ILE A 414 7.09 -10.56 -9.36
N TRP A 415 7.74 -11.38 -10.21
CA TRP A 415 7.03 -12.35 -11.04
C TRP A 415 6.31 -13.42 -10.22
N ALA A 416 6.86 -13.81 -9.06
CA ALA A 416 6.20 -14.74 -8.17
C ALA A 416 4.87 -14.17 -7.63
N THR A 417 4.80 -12.86 -7.37
CA THR A 417 3.58 -12.18 -6.94
C THR A 417 2.51 -12.18 -8.02
N PHE A 418 2.90 -12.05 -9.30
CA PHE A 418 1.93 -12.18 -10.41
C PHE A 418 1.42 -13.63 -10.58
N GLY A 419 2.15 -14.64 -10.07
CA GLY A 419 1.71 -16.03 -10.07
C GLY A 419 1.36 -16.54 -11.46
N ARG A 420 0.07 -16.86 -11.69
CA ARG A 420 -0.47 -17.30 -12.98
C ARG A 420 -1.18 -16.20 -13.76
N GLU A 421 -1.19 -14.98 -13.22
CA GLU A 421 -1.86 -13.86 -13.86
C GLU A 421 -1.20 -13.51 -15.20
N ARG A 422 -2.03 -13.12 -16.16
CA ARG A 422 -1.53 -12.80 -17.49
C ARG A 422 -0.99 -11.38 -17.56
N VAL A 423 0.31 -11.24 -17.70
CA VAL A 423 0.94 -9.96 -18.01
C VAL A 423 0.96 -9.75 -19.53
N HIS A 424 0.21 -8.75 -20.00
CA HIS A 424 0.08 -8.44 -21.42
C HIS A 424 1.20 -7.56 -21.96
N LEU A 425 1.70 -6.63 -21.14
CA LEU A 425 2.74 -5.68 -21.52
C LEU A 425 3.60 -5.36 -20.31
N VAL A 426 4.91 -5.30 -20.51
CA VAL A 426 5.86 -4.75 -19.54
C VAL A 426 6.57 -3.57 -20.19
N SER A 427 6.59 -2.44 -19.52
CA SER A 427 7.26 -1.23 -19.98
C SER A 427 8.19 -0.68 -18.91
N GLN A 428 9.40 -0.32 -19.33
CA GLN A 428 10.39 0.33 -18.46
C GLN A 428 10.89 1.60 -19.14
N SER A 429 10.83 2.71 -18.42
CA SER A 429 11.32 3.99 -18.90
C SER A 429 12.85 4.06 -18.85
N SER A 430 13.44 4.76 -19.83
CA SER A 430 14.88 4.98 -19.88
C SER A 430 15.40 5.92 -18.79
N ASN A 431 14.52 6.68 -18.14
CA ASN A 431 14.85 7.55 -17.01
C ASN A 431 15.09 6.79 -15.69
N ASP A 432 14.89 5.48 -15.69
CA ASP A 432 15.12 4.58 -14.56
C ASP A 432 14.23 4.85 -13.32
N LEU A 433 13.04 5.43 -13.55
CA LEU A 433 12.11 5.83 -12.51
C LEU A 433 10.87 4.96 -12.39
N ASN A 434 10.52 4.18 -13.40
CA ASN A 434 9.33 3.33 -13.36
C ASN A 434 9.53 1.95 -14.01
N LEU A 435 8.67 1.04 -13.60
CA LEU A 435 8.46 -0.26 -14.24
C LEU A 435 6.95 -0.52 -14.22
N THR A 436 6.34 -0.66 -15.40
CA THR A 436 4.89 -0.81 -15.56
C THR A 436 4.54 -2.17 -16.11
N PHE A 437 3.55 -2.81 -15.49
CA PHE A 437 2.93 -4.07 -15.92
C PHE A 437 1.48 -3.81 -16.31
N VAL A 438 1.04 -4.35 -17.44
CA VAL A 438 -0.37 -4.30 -17.83
C VAL A 438 -0.94 -5.70 -17.74
N VAL A 439 -1.99 -5.84 -16.91
CA VAL A 439 -2.67 -7.11 -16.61
C VAL A 439 -4.16 -6.99 -16.88
N ASP A 440 -4.90 -8.09 -16.81
CA ASP A 440 -6.37 -8.04 -16.82
C ASP A 440 -6.85 -7.23 -15.59
N GLU A 441 -7.86 -6.38 -15.77
CA GLU A 441 -8.30 -5.46 -14.71
C GLU A 441 -8.81 -6.21 -13.46
N ALA A 442 -9.44 -7.38 -13.66
CA ALA A 442 -9.94 -8.19 -12.56
C ALA A 442 -8.84 -8.70 -11.62
N ASP A 443 -7.61 -8.90 -12.13
CA ASP A 443 -6.49 -9.43 -11.36
C ASP A 443 -5.74 -8.32 -10.61
N ALA A 444 -5.82 -7.09 -11.10
CA ALA A 444 -5.05 -5.95 -10.58
C ALA A 444 -5.40 -5.56 -9.14
N GLU A 445 -6.64 -5.79 -8.68
CA GLU A 445 -7.09 -5.37 -7.36
C GLU A 445 -6.35 -6.09 -6.24
N GLY A 446 -6.10 -7.39 -6.40
CA GLY A 446 -5.35 -8.21 -5.44
C GLY A 446 -3.82 -7.99 -5.50
N LEU A 447 -3.29 -7.59 -6.65
CA LEU A 447 -1.85 -7.48 -6.88
C LEU A 447 -1.22 -6.26 -6.19
N VAL A 448 -1.91 -5.11 -6.15
CA VAL A 448 -1.32 -3.88 -5.56
C VAL A 448 -1.02 -4.03 -4.07
N PRO A 449 -1.93 -4.53 -3.21
CA PRO A 449 -1.61 -4.78 -1.80
C PRO A 449 -0.46 -5.79 -1.61
N GLN A 450 -0.39 -6.84 -2.43
CA GLN A 450 0.66 -7.85 -2.34
C GLN A 450 2.02 -7.25 -2.71
N LEU A 451 2.12 -6.57 -3.86
CA LEU A 451 3.34 -5.89 -4.28
C LEU A 451 3.79 -4.83 -3.27
N HIS A 452 2.84 -4.11 -2.66
CA HIS A 452 3.16 -3.12 -1.64
C HIS A 452 3.72 -3.77 -0.37
N ALA A 453 3.11 -4.86 0.08
CA ALA A 453 3.59 -5.62 1.23
C ALA A 453 5.02 -6.15 1.00
N GLU A 454 5.30 -6.59 -0.22
CA GLU A 454 6.59 -7.21 -0.58
C GLU A 454 7.69 -6.17 -0.85
N LEU A 455 7.37 -5.11 -1.59
CA LEU A 455 8.38 -4.15 -2.07
C LEU A 455 8.55 -2.91 -1.19
N VAL A 456 7.53 -2.52 -0.44
CA VAL A 456 7.55 -1.30 0.37
C VAL A 456 7.55 -1.61 1.86
N ARG A 457 6.76 -2.61 2.30
CA ARG A 457 6.56 -2.93 3.71
C ARG A 457 7.59 -3.91 4.26
N SER A 458 7.98 -4.94 3.49
CA SER A 458 8.86 -6.01 3.97
C SER A 458 10.32 -5.58 4.17
N GLY A 459 10.69 -4.38 3.74
CA GLY A 459 12.09 -3.93 3.76
C GLY A 459 13.00 -4.71 2.80
N ALA A 460 12.41 -5.50 1.91
CA ALA A 460 13.12 -6.30 0.90
C ALA A 460 13.99 -5.45 -0.06
N MET A 461 13.77 -4.13 -0.02
CA MET A 461 14.61 -3.15 -0.71
C MET A 461 15.36 -2.33 0.34
N PRO A 462 16.69 -2.21 0.26
CA PRO A 462 17.45 -1.40 1.19
C PRO A 462 17.02 0.06 1.07
N MET A 463 16.06 0.46 1.89
CA MET A 463 15.71 1.87 2.04
C MET A 463 16.74 2.52 2.95
N ARG A 464 17.78 3.04 2.34
CA ARG A 464 18.90 3.69 3.03
C ARG A 464 18.55 5.05 3.64
N ASP A 465 17.29 5.50 3.58
CA ASP A 465 16.89 6.78 4.15
C ASP A 465 15.48 6.73 4.76
N ALA A 466 15.41 6.60 6.07
CA ALA A 466 14.18 6.70 6.85
C ALA A 466 13.47 8.06 6.68
N SER A 467 14.14 9.06 6.09
CA SER A 467 13.55 10.38 5.82
C SER A 467 12.56 10.40 4.65
N VAL A 468 12.52 9.34 3.82
CA VAL A 468 11.62 9.27 2.66
C VAL A 468 10.20 8.91 3.06
N PHE A 469 10.03 7.98 4.03
CA PHE A 469 8.71 7.53 4.45
C PHE A 469 8.32 8.10 5.81
N GLY A 470 7.15 8.73 5.83
CA GLY A 470 6.45 9.17 7.03
C GLY A 470 5.51 8.09 7.59
N PRO A 471 4.53 8.50 8.41
CA PRO A 471 3.54 7.60 8.99
C PRO A 471 2.65 6.95 7.93
N THR A 472 2.01 5.84 8.29
CA THR A 472 0.99 5.19 7.47
C THR A 472 -0.31 6.00 7.43
N TRP A 473 -1.15 5.76 6.43
CA TRP A 473 -2.48 6.35 6.38
C TRP A 473 -3.31 6.05 7.63
N ARG A 474 -3.22 4.81 8.12
CA ARG A 474 -3.90 4.39 9.34
C ARG A 474 -3.46 5.19 10.57
N GLU A 475 -2.16 5.39 10.75
CA GLU A 475 -1.62 6.20 11.85
C GLU A 475 -2.07 7.67 11.78
N ILE A 476 -2.14 8.23 10.57
CA ILE A 476 -2.62 9.62 10.39
C ILE A 476 -4.11 9.75 10.68
N THR A 477 -4.92 8.76 10.31
CA THR A 477 -6.38 8.83 10.39
C THR A 477 -6.95 8.34 11.71
N GLN A 478 -6.33 7.33 12.32
CA GLN A 478 -6.80 6.68 13.55
C GLN A 478 -5.95 7.02 14.77
N GLY A 479 -4.85 7.76 14.58
CA GLY A 479 -3.84 8.03 15.58
C GLY A 479 -2.87 6.87 15.72
N VAL A 480 -1.67 7.17 16.22
CA VAL A 480 -0.70 6.15 16.62
C VAL A 480 -1.30 5.43 17.82
N VAL A 481 -1.73 4.18 17.63
CA VAL A 481 -2.02 3.31 18.76
C VAL A 481 -0.69 3.09 19.47
N ALA A 482 -0.51 3.72 20.62
CA ALA A 482 0.68 3.53 21.42
C ALA A 482 0.78 2.02 21.71
N ARG A 483 1.79 1.35 21.13
CA ARG A 483 2.08 -0.03 21.50
C ARG A 483 2.55 -0.03 22.96
N ASP A 484 1.97 -0.90 23.76
CA ASP A 484 2.55 -1.19 25.06
C ASP A 484 4.01 -1.58 24.87
N ARG A 485 4.88 -1.07 25.73
CA ARG A 485 6.30 -1.42 25.67
C ARG A 485 6.43 -2.94 25.77
N PRO A 486 7.16 -3.60 24.84
CA PRO A 486 7.36 -5.04 24.92
C PRO A 486 7.92 -5.44 26.30
N TRP A 487 7.57 -6.62 26.80
CA TRP A 487 7.95 -7.13 28.10
C TRP A 487 9.48 -7.05 28.36
N TRP A 488 10.28 -7.25 27.33
CA TRP A 488 11.74 -7.25 27.42
C TRP A 488 12.33 -5.87 27.78
N HIS A 489 11.58 -4.77 27.61
CA HIS A 489 12.01 -3.48 28.16
C HIS A 489 12.03 -3.49 29.67
N ALA A 490 11.01 -4.03 30.33
CA ALA A 490 10.94 -4.13 31.77
C ALA A 490 11.93 -5.19 32.30
N ALA A 491 12.12 -6.26 31.55
CA ALA A 491 13.03 -7.36 31.88
C ALA A 491 14.50 -7.09 31.49
N ARG A 492 14.86 -5.89 31.00
CA ARG A 492 16.20 -5.57 30.49
C ARG A 492 17.35 -6.05 31.38
N ALA A 493 17.28 -5.74 32.68
CA ALA A 493 18.34 -6.10 33.61
C ALA A 493 18.53 -7.62 33.74
N ALA A 494 17.43 -8.37 33.80
CA ALA A 494 17.47 -9.82 33.84
C ALA A 494 18.03 -10.41 32.53
N LEU A 495 17.63 -9.87 31.37
CA LEU A 495 18.14 -10.29 30.08
C LEU A 495 19.64 -10.03 29.91
N LEU A 496 20.12 -8.88 30.33
CA LEU A 496 21.58 -8.57 30.34
C LEU A 496 22.36 -9.54 31.26
N GLN A 497 21.78 -9.89 32.41
CA GLN A 497 22.38 -10.87 33.31
C GLN A 497 22.44 -12.28 32.65
N ARG A 498 21.40 -12.68 31.93
CA ARG A 498 21.41 -13.95 31.18
C ARG A 498 22.44 -13.93 30.05
N ALA A 499 22.49 -12.83 29.28
CA ALA A 499 23.50 -12.66 28.24
C ALA A 499 24.93 -12.72 28.79
N ALA A 500 25.17 -12.18 29.98
CA ALA A 500 26.48 -12.26 30.65
C ALA A 500 26.88 -13.69 31.07
N ALA A 501 25.92 -14.59 31.25
CA ALA A 501 26.17 -16.00 31.49
C ALA A 501 26.57 -16.75 30.21
N GLY A 502 26.15 -16.25 29.05
CA GLY A 502 26.51 -16.77 27.72
C GLY A 502 25.49 -16.44 26.65
N THR A 503 25.99 -16.15 25.45
CA THR A 503 25.22 -15.99 24.22
C THR A 503 25.78 -16.96 23.16
N PRO A 504 25.01 -17.36 22.14
CA PRO A 504 23.61 -17.02 21.88
C PRO A 504 22.64 -17.72 22.85
N CYS A 505 21.56 -17.01 23.23
CA CYS A 505 20.60 -17.51 24.20
C CYS A 505 19.16 -17.06 23.84
N TYR A 506 18.20 -17.99 23.77
CA TYR A 506 16.78 -17.65 23.74
C TYR A 506 16.29 -17.39 25.17
N ALA A 507 15.47 -16.38 25.33
CA ALA A 507 14.76 -16.11 26.57
C ALA A 507 13.25 -16.06 26.31
N TYR A 508 12.45 -16.81 27.10
CA TYR A 508 11.02 -16.89 26.96
C TYR A 508 10.31 -16.34 28.20
N ASP A 509 9.37 -15.40 27.96
CA ASP A 509 8.51 -14.80 28.99
C ASP A 509 7.21 -15.63 29.10
N LEU A 510 7.08 -16.43 30.14
CA LEU A 510 5.89 -17.26 30.34
C LEU A 510 4.61 -16.45 30.64
N PRO A 511 4.65 -15.31 31.33
CA PRO A 511 3.49 -14.43 31.48
C PRO A 511 2.87 -14.02 30.13
N THR A 512 3.69 -13.64 29.15
CA THR A 512 3.22 -13.31 27.79
C THR A 512 2.54 -14.50 27.09
N VAL A 513 3.12 -15.71 27.21
CA VAL A 513 2.46 -16.95 26.70
C VAL A 513 1.10 -17.14 27.33
N ARG A 514 0.99 -16.97 28.66
CA ARG A 514 -0.27 -17.12 29.40
C ARG A 514 -1.31 -16.09 29.01
N GLU A 515 -0.90 -14.83 28.84
CA GLU A 515 -1.76 -13.75 28.37
C GLU A 515 -2.36 -14.07 26.99
N ARG A 516 -1.52 -14.48 26.05
CA ARG A 516 -1.95 -14.86 24.70
C ARG A 516 -2.89 -16.06 24.72
N ALA A 517 -2.59 -17.06 25.51
CA ALA A 517 -3.45 -18.23 25.66
C ALA A 517 -4.85 -17.85 26.17
N ARG A 518 -4.94 -16.98 27.19
CA ARG A 518 -6.19 -16.47 27.73
C ARG A 518 -6.96 -15.60 26.76
N ALA A 519 -6.29 -14.71 26.04
CA ALA A 519 -6.91 -13.88 25.03
C ALA A 519 -7.64 -14.73 23.97
N LEU A 520 -7.00 -15.81 23.52
CA LEU A 520 -7.62 -16.75 22.58
C LEU A 520 -8.70 -17.63 23.26
N GLY A 521 -8.54 -17.91 24.55
CA GLY A 521 -9.51 -18.63 25.35
C GLY A 521 -10.85 -17.92 25.48
N ASN A 522 -10.86 -16.58 25.38
CA ASN A 522 -12.09 -15.78 25.45
C ASN A 522 -12.95 -15.88 24.18
N ALA A 523 -12.44 -16.45 23.09
CA ALA A 523 -13.21 -16.73 21.87
C ALA A 523 -14.13 -17.95 22.10
N GLY A 524 -15.29 -17.74 22.76
CA GLY A 524 -16.20 -18.77 23.24
C GLY A 524 -16.80 -19.71 22.18
N ALA A 525 -16.63 -19.44 20.89
CA ALA A 525 -17.12 -20.30 19.81
C ALA A 525 -16.23 -21.52 19.55
N ILE A 526 -14.99 -21.52 20.05
CA ILE A 526 -13.99 -22.56 19.80
C ILE A 526 -14.11 -23.67 20.83
N ASP A 527 -14.40 -24.88 20.38
CA ASP A 527 -14.58 -26.06 21.27
C ASP A 527 -13.24 -26.73 21.59
N ARG A 528 -12.28 -26.73 20.65
CA ARG A 528 -10.93 -27.29 20.84
C ARG A 528 -9.85 -26.32 20.33
N ARG A 529 -8.82 -26.15 21.12
CA ARG A 529 -7.65 -25.33 20.83
C ARG A 529 -6.41 -26.22 20.90
N TYR A 530 -5.79 -26.48 19.77
CA TYR A 530 -4.56 -27.25 19.68
C TYR A 530 -3.37 -26.31 19.49
N TYR A 531 -2.39 -26.33 20.34
CA TYR A 531 -1.15 -25.62 20.14
C TYR A 531 -0.29 -26.37 19.10
N ALA A 532 0.07 -25.69 18.01
CA ALA A 532 0.95 -26.26 16.99
C ALA A 532 2.40 -26.34 17.52
N LEU A 533 2.84 -27.53 17.93
CA LEU A 533 4.08 -27.77 18.66
C LEU A 533 5.32 -27.34 17.90
N LYS A 534 5.29 -27.46 16.57
CA LYS A 534 6.34 -27.03 15.64
C LYS A 534 6.76 -25.57 15.81
N ALA A 535 5.95 -24.74 16.41
CA ALA A 535 6.30 -23.34 16.68
C ALA A 535 7.36 -23.23 17.78
N ASN A 536 7.21 -23.97 18.89
CA ASN A 536 8.18 -24.06 19.97
C ASN A 536 7.81 -25.23 20.89
N ALA A 537 8.71 -26.19 21.05
CA ALA A 537 8.49 -27.43 21.84
C ALA A 537 9.09 -27.35 23.25
N HIS A 538 9.40 -26.15 23.79
CA HIS A 538 10.00 -26.01 25.11
C HIS A 538 9.04 -26.49 26.23
N PRO A 539 9.48 -27.36 27.15
CA PRO A 539 8.59 -27.97 28.16
C PRO A 539 7.85 -26.96 29.04
N ALA A 540 8.45 -25.84 29.41
CA ALA A 540 7.79 -24.83 30.24
C ALA A 540 6.62 -24.18 29.49
N ILE A 541 6.75 -23.91 28.21
CA ILE A 541 5.67 -23.38 27.36
C ILE A 541 4.52 -24.40 27.27
N LEU A 542 4.83 -25.68 27.06
CA LEU A 542 3.82 -26.73 27.00
C LEU A 542 3.01 -26.84 28.29
N ARG A 543 3.66 -26.74 29.46
CA ARG A 543 2.94 -26.74 30.76
C ARG A 543 2.01 -25.56 30.87
N VAL A 544 2.47 -24.34 30.55
CA VAL A 544 1.61 -23.15 30.61
C VAL A 544 0.39 -23.29 29.71
N LEU A 545 0.56 -23.78 28.48
CA LEU A 545 -0.55 -23.96 27.55
C LEU A 545 -1.51 -25.08 27.99
N ALA A 546 -0.99 -26.19 28.55
CA ALA A 546 -1.81 -27.25 29.12
C ALA A 546 -2.69 -26.76 30.29
N ASP A 547 -2.10 -25.93 31.19
CA ASP A 547 -2.81 -25.29 32.33
C ASP A 547 -3.92 -24.35 31.86
N GLU A 548 -3.73 -23.65 30.72
CA GLU A 548 -4.74 -22.78 30.09
C GLU A 548 -5.72 -23.57 29.19
N GLY A 549 -5.70 -24.89 29.25
CA GLY A 549 -6.69 -25.77 28.62
C GLY A 549 -6.41 -26.11 27.14
N PHE A 550 -5.23 -25.83 26.61
CA PHE A 550 -4.87 -26.23 25.23
C PHE A 550 -4.59 -27.73 25.12
N GLY A 551 -4.97 -28.32 23.98
CA GLY A 551 -4.42 -29.55 23.47
C GLY A 551 -3.17 -29.25 22.61
N PHE A 552 -2.63 -30.27 21.94
CA PHE A 552 -1.40 -30.15 21.17
C PHE A 552 -1.53 -30.77 19.78
N GLU A 553 -1.17 -30.02 18.75
CA GLU A 553 -1.05 -30.52 17.41
C GLU A 553 0.41 -30.90 17.19
N CYS A 554 0.65 -32.14 16.73
CA CYS A 554 1.94 -32.75 16.50
C CYS A 554 2.04 -33.27 15.08
N VAL A 555 3.20 -33.13 14.46
CA VAL A 555 3.44 -33.55 13.07
C VAL A 555 4.46 -34.69 12.95
N SER A 556 5.04 -35.14 14.05
CA SER A 556 6.04 -36.24 14.09
C SER A 556 5.95 -37.04 15.41
N ALA A 557 6.49 -38.24 15.39
CA ALA A 557 6.63 -39.07 16.58
C ALA A 557 7.48 -38.40 17.68
N GLY A 558 8.48 -37.60 17.29
CA GLY A 558 9.30 -36.84 18.22
C GLY A 558 8.51 -35.77 18.98
N GLU A 559 7.58 -35.10 18.30
CA GLU A 559 6.69 -34.13 18.94
C GLU A 559 5.69 -34.85 19.88
N LEU A 560 5.12 -35.98 19.49
CA LEU A 560 4.27 -36.81 20.36
C LEU A 560 5.02 -37.21 21.61
N ALA A 561 6.25 -37.72 21.48
CA ALA A 561 7.09 -38.08 22.61
C ALA A 561 7.32 -36.89 23.54
N ARG A 562 7.68 -35.70 23.00
CA ARG A 562 7.88 -34.48 23.76
C ARG A 562 6.66 -34.09 24.58
N VAL A 563 5.46 -34.18 24.00
CA VAL A 563 4.20 -33.86 24.71
C VAL A 563 4.00 -34.81 25.92
N PHE A 564 4.08 -36.11 25.68
CA PHE A 564 3.80 -37.11 26.77
C PHE A 564 4.94 -37.21 27.79
N GLU A 565 6.18 -36.93 27.44
CA GLU A 565 7.28 -36.78 28.39
C GLU A 565 7.10 -35.55 29.29
N THR A 566 6.62 -34.43 28.73
CA THR A 566 6.40 -33.20 29.47
C THR A 566 5.14 -33.23 30.33
N LEU A 567 4.11 -33.89 29.81
CA LEU A 567 2.74 -33.94 30.36
C LEU A 567 2.24 -35.41 30.39
N PRO A 568 2.76 -36.24 31.28
CA PRO A 568 2.46 -37.70 31.29
C PRO A 568 0.99 -38.02 31.57
N ASP A 569 0.29 -37.13 32.28
CA ASP A 569 -1.13 -37.30 32.63
C ASP A 569 -2.07 -36.64 31.59
N LEU A 570 -1.58 -36.14 30.49
CA LEU A 570 -2.41 -35.53 29.47
C LEU A 570 -3.28 -36.57 28.77
N ALA A 571 -4.60 -36.35 28.75
CA ALA A 571 -5.50 -37.23 28.03
C ALA A 571 -5.16 -37.29 26.53
N PRO A 572 -5.03 -38.46 25.91
CA PRO A 572 -4.70 -38.58 24.47
C PRO A 572 -5.71 -37.88 23.56
N SER A 573 -6.94 -37.72 23.95
CA SER A 573 -7.98 -36.98 23.23
C SER A 573 -7.68 -35.45 23.09
N ARG A 574 -6.72 -34.93 23.85
CA ARG A 574 -6.20 -33.56 23.75
C ARG A 574 -5.01 -33.44 22.78
N VAL A 575 -4.64 -34.52 22.11
CA VAL A 575 -3.54 -34.52 21.16
C VAL A 575 -4.07 -34.84 19.76
N LEU A 576 -3.68 -34.02 18.80
CA LEU A 576 -4.01 -34.18 17.38
C LEU A 576 -2.71 -34.46 16.64
N PHE A 577 -2.64 -35.55 15.88
CA PHE A 577 -1.50 -35.88 15.04
C PHE A 577 -1.84 -35.61 13.58
N THR A 578 -1.16 -34.62 12.99
CA THR A 578 -1.42 -34.14 11.62
C THR A 578 -0.20 -34.30 10.70
N PRO A 579 0.27 -35.55 10.51
CA PRO A 579 1.46 -35.81 9.72
C PRO A 579 1.19 -35.62 8.23
N SER A 580 2.24 -35.32 7.45
CA SER A 580 2.21 -35.40 6.00
C SER A 580 3.43 -36.19 5.52
N PHE A 581 3.20 -37.17 4.63
CA PHE A 581 4.23 -38.11 4.15
C PHE A 581 4.99 -38.85 5.27
N ALA A 582 4.40 -39.00 6.45
CA ALA A 582 5.03 -39.69 7.57
C ALA A 582 5.11 -41.23 7.30
N PRO A 583 6.14 -41.91 7.85
CA PRO A 583 6.26 -43.34 7.72
C PRO A 583 5.21 -44.09 8.57
N ARG A 584 4.82 -45.25 8.13
CA ARG A 584 3.80 -46.12 8.79
C ARG A 584 3.96 -46.27 10.31
N PRO A 585 5.19 -46.47 10.87
CA PRO A 585 5.38 -46.60 12.32
C PRO A 585 4.90 -45.40 13.12
N GLU A 586 4.98 -44.16 12.59
CA GLU A 586 4.52 -42.95 13.30
C GLU A 586 2.99 -42.91 13.40
N TYR A 587 2.28 -43.32 12.33
CA TYR A 587 0.83 -43.50 12.39
C TYR A 587 0.44 -44.60 13.39
N ALA A 588 1.19 -45.70 13.46
CA ALA A 588 0.95 -46.78 14.38
C ALA A 588 1.13 -46.34 15.85
N ASP A 589 2.24 -45.63 16.16
CA ASP A 589 2.51 -45.09 17.49
C ASP A 589 1.40 -44.11 17.92
N ALA A 590 0.98 -43.20 17.05
CA ALA A 590 -0.10 -42.24 17.31
C ALA A 590 -1.45 -42.97 17.63
N LEU A 591 -1.84 -43.93 16.78
CA LEU A 591 -3.07 -44.69 16.93
C LEU A 591 -3.04 -45.59 18.17
N ASP A 592 -1.91 -46.19 18.54
CA ASP A 592 -1.74 -47.03 19.73
C ASP A 592 -1.75 -46.19 21.00
N ARG A 593 -1.31 -44.93 20.96
CA ARG A 593 -1.48 -43.96 22.07
C ARG A 593 -2.92 -43.50 22.23
N GLY A 594 -3.78 -43.70 21.22
CA GLY A 594 -5.17 -43.26 21.23
C GLY A 594 -5.36 -41.76 20.96
N VAL A 595 -4.40 -41.12 20.32
CA VAL A 595 -4.52 -39.69 19.87
C VAL A 595 -5.39 -39.61 18.62
N THR A 596 -5.96 -38.43 18.38
CA THR A 596 -6.70 -38.16 17.13
C THR A 596 -5.71 -38.08 15.96
N VAL A 597 -6.00 -38.80 14.87
CA VAL A 597 -5.07 -38.88 13.71
C VAL A 597 -5.73 -38.32 12.46
N THR A 598 -5.00 -37.41 11.80
CA THR A 598 -5.38 -36.83 10.50
C THR A 598 -4.66 -37.59 9.38
N VAL A 599 -5.38 -37.84 8.29
CA VAL A 599 -4.83 -38.47 7.07
C VAL A 599 -5.09 -37.54 5.89
N ASP A 600 -4.11 -37.35 5.01
CA ASP A 600 -4.15 -36.36 3.92
C ASP A 600 -4.10 -37.02 2.52
N ASN A 601 -4.18 -38.34 2.42
CA ASN A 601 -4.13 -39.05 1.14
C ASN A 601 -4.85 -40.43 1.20
N VAL A 602 -5.39 -40.88 0.06
CA VAL A 602 -6.11 -42.15 -0.07
C VAL A 602 -5.14 -43.33 -0.02
N GLU A 603 -3.95 -43.13 -0.51
CA GLU A 603 -2.92 -44.15 -0.69
C GLU A 603 -2.48 -44.78 0.65
N ALA A 604 -2.46 -43.98 1.72
CA ALA A 604 -2.19 -44.47 3.06
C ALA A 604 -3.25 -45.48 3.52
N LEU A 605 -4.54 -45.20 3.32
CA LEU A 605 -5.66 -46.12 3.66
C LEU A 605 -5.59 -47.39 2.85
N GLN A 606 -5.29 -47.30 1.55
CA GLN A 606 -5.18 -48.45 0.64
C GLN A 606 -3.98 -49.30 0.96
N ARG A 607 -2.86 -48.72 1.31
CA ARG A 607 -1.60 -49.42 1.56
C ARG A 607 -1.53 -50.07 2.94
N TRP A 608 -2.21 -49.44 3.94
CA TRP A 608 -2.18 -49.85 5.35
C TRP A 608 -3.57 -50.10 5.91
N PRO A 609 -4.49 -50.84 5.25
CA PRO A 609 -5.86 -50.99 5.68
C PRO A 609 -6.04 -51.57 7.09
N ALA A 610 -5.14 -52.51 7.49
CA ALA A 610 -5.17 -53.08 8.83
C ALA A 610 -4.86 -52.08 9.94
N LEU A 611 -4.05 -51.04 9.65
CA LEU A 611 -3.71 -49.99 10.61
C LEU A 611 -4.93 -49.10 10.95
N PHE A 612 -5.71 -48.76 9.95
CA PHE A 612 -6.83 -47.84 10.06
C PHE A 612 -8.17 -48.55 10.27
N ARG A 613 -8.24 -49.87 10.23
CA ARG A 613 -9.48 -50.63 10.38
C ARG A 613 -10.16 -50.32 11.68
N GLY A 614 -11.43 -49.88 11.60
CA GLY A 614 -12.26 -49.58 12.76
C GLY A 614 -11.89 -48.30 13.51
N ARG A 615 -10.96 -47.54 13.01
CA ARG A 615 -10.50 -46.27 13.65
C ARG A 615 -11.37 -45.10 13.24
N ALA A 616 -11.50 -44.11 14.14
CA ALA A 616 -11.97 -42.78 13.81
C ALA A 616 -10.78 -41.94 13.34
N LEU A 617 -10.94 -41.26 12.21
CA LEU A 617 -9.90 -40.49 11.53
C LEU A 617 -10.39 -39.09 11.19
N TRP A 618 -9.48 -38.14 11.14
CA TRP A 618 -9.72 -36.85 10.51
C TRP A 618 -9.12 -36.83 9.12
N LEU A 619 -9.76 -36.09 8.21
CA LEU A 619 -9.31 -35.93 6.83
C LEU A 619 -8.82 -34.50 6.61
N ARG A 620 -7.54 -34.37 6.23
CA ARG A 620 -7.00 -33.06 5.82
C ARG A 620 -7.26 -32.82 4.35
N LEU A 621 -7.86 -31.67 4.04
CA LEU A 621 -8.25 -31.24 2.71
C LEU A 621 -7.35 -30.12 2.20
N ASP A 622 -7.07 -30.16 0.88
CA ASP A 622 -6.60 -29.02 0.11
C ASP A 622 -7.80 -28.40 -0.61
N LEU A 623 -8.11 -27.14 -0.25
CA LEU A 623 -9.23 -26.38 -0.84
C LEU A 623 -8.84 -25.68 -2.15
N GLY A 624 -7.71 -26.02 -2.75
CA GLY A 624 -7.25 -25.51 -4.04
C GLY A 624 -6.68 -24.08 -3.99
N ARG A 625 -6.56 -23.50 -2.80
CA ARG A 625 -5.98 -22.16 -2.57
C ARG A 625 -5.07 -22.17 -1.35
N GLY A 626 -4.04 -21.34 -1.39
CA GLY A 626 -3.17 -21.08 -0.24
C GLY A 626 -3.17 -19.59 0.09
N ASP A 627 -2.97 -19.27 1.36
CA ASP A 627 -2.87 -17.89 1.86
C ASP A 627 -1.63 -17.75 2.77
N GLY A 628 -1.15 -16.51 3.01
CA GLY A 628 -0.03 -16.26 3.91
C GLY A 628 1.02 -15.31 3.35
N HIS A 629 1.85 -14.80 4.26
CA HIS A 629 2.81 -13.71 4.03
C HIS A 629 4.02 -14.08 3.15
N HIS A 630 4.24 -15.35 2.82
CA HIS A 630 5.34 -15.79 1.96
C HIS A 630 4.94 -17.07 1.21
N GLN A 631 5.37 -17.23 -0.06
CA GLN A 631 5.03 -18.38 -0.89
C GLN A 631 5.37 -19.74 -0.25
N LYS A 632 6.54 -19.85 0.39
CA LYS A 632 6.99 -21.09 1.07
C LYS A 632 6.19 -21.47 2.31
N VAL A 633 5.33 -20.58 2.83
CA VAL A 633 4.48 -20.86 3.99
C VAL A 633 2.98 -21.01 3.61
N ARG A 634 2.67 -20.99 2.32
CA ARG A 634 1.35 -21.37 1.80
C ARG A 634 1.24 -22.89 1.81
N THR A 635 0.21 -23.41 2.48
CA THR A 635 0.05 -24.87 2.67
C THR A 635 -1.16 -25.45 1.96
N GLY A 636 -1.75 -24.71 1.02
CA GLY A 636 -2.83 -25.11 0.12
C GLY A 636 -2.58 -24.67 -1.31
N GLY A 637 -3.30 -25.28 -2.28
CA GLY A 637 -3.19 -24.97 -3.70
C GLY A 637 -2.30 -25.92 -4.47
N ALA A 638 -2.25 -25.77 -5.80
CA ALA A 638 -1.68 -26.75 -6.74
C ALA A 638 -0.19 -27.10 -6.52
N GLU A 639 0.56 -26.23 -5.85
CA GLU A 639 1.99 -26.45 -5.56
C GLU A 639 2.23 -26.95 -4.12
N ALA A 640 1.19 -26.99 -3.30
CA ALA A 640 1.30 -27.49 -1.93
C ALA A 640 1.35 -29.02 -1.91
N LYS A 641 2.23 -29.56 -1.07
CA LYS A 641 2.31 -31.02 -0.88
C LYS A 641 1.26 -31.57 0.11
N PHE A 642 0.45 -30.72 0.70
CA PHE A 642 -0.41 -31.04 1.82
C PHE A 642 -1.88 -31.16 1.41
N GLY A 643 -2.59 -32.08 2.05
CA GLY A 643 -4.04 -32.20 1.93
C GLY A 643 -4.53 -33.00 0.72
N LEU A 644 -5.67 -33.61 0.89
CA LEU A 644 -6.36 -34.31 -0.19
C LEU A 644 -7.18 -33.29 -1.00
N PRO A 645 -7.00 -33.21 -2.36
CA PRO A 645 -7.86 -32.36 -3.19
C PRO A 645 -9.34 -32.68 -3.02
N VAL A 646 -10.21 -31.67 -2.97
CA VAL A 646 -11.67 -31.84 -2.76
C VAL A 646 -12.27 -32.82 -3.75
N ALA A 647 -11.82 -32.86 -4.99
CA ALA A 647 -12.29 -33.79 -6.03
C ALA A 647 -12.04 -35.29 -5.69
N ARG A 648 -11.16 -35.58 -4.73
CA ARG A 648 -10.85 -36.96 -4.32
C ARG A 648 -11.56 -37.39 -3.01
N VAL A 649 -12.37 -36.55 -2.40
CA VAL A 649 -13.07 -36.82 -1.13
C VAL A 649 -13.93 -38.06 -1.21
N GLU A 650 -14.71 -38.23 -2.26
CA GLU A 650 -15.57 -39.40 -2.46
C GLU A 650 -14.75 -40.73 -2.50
N SER A 651 -13.60 -40.71 -3.16
CA SER A 651 -12.69 -41.84 -3.21
C SER A 651 -12.15 -42.18 -1.82
N PHE A 652 -11.74 -41.16 -1.03
CA PHE A 652 -11.26 -41.37 0.33
C PHE A 652 -12.36 -41.95 1.23
N VAL A 653 -13.56 -41.40 1.18
CA VAL A 653 -14.74 -41.86 1.94
C VAL A 653 -15.08 -43.31 1.59
N SER A 654 -15.06 -43.67 0.30
CA SER A 654 -15.32 -45.03 -0.15
C SER A 654 -14.30 -46.03 0.40
N VAL A 655 -13.01 -45.70 0.32
CA VAL A 655 -11.93 -46.56 0.86
C VAL A 655 -12.05 -46.67 2.38
N ALA A 656 -12.22 -45.54 3.08
CA ALA A 656 -12.40 -45.54 4.54
C ALA A 656 -13.55 -46.47 4.97
N ARG A 657 -14.72 -46.37 4.34
CA ARG A 657 -15.87 -47.24 4.59
C ARG A 657 -15.55 -48.71 4.32
N SER A 658 -14.84 -49.01 3.25
CA SER A 658 -14.51 -50.40 2.87
C SER A 658 -13.62 -51.11 3.92
N ILE A 659 -12.80 -50.36 4.65
CA ILE A 659 -11.94 -50.87 5.72
C ILE A 659 -12.59 -50.74 7.11
N GLY A 660 -13.83 -50.19 7.21
CA GLY A 660 -14.53 -49.92 8.43
C GLY A 660 -14.00 -48.75 9.25
N ALA A 661 -13.23 -47.85 8.66
CA ALA A 661 -12.79 -46.57 9.27
C ALA A 661 -13.92 -45.53 9.17
N ARG A 662 -14.04 -44.67 10.21
CA ARG A 662 -15.02 -43.57 10.25
C ARG A 662 -14.28 -42.22 10.11
N ILE A 663 -14.79 -41.35 9.27
CA ILE A 663 -14.30 -39.98 9.16
C ILE A 663 -15.06 -39.15 10.21
N GLU A 664 -14.36 -38.72 11.25
CA GLU A 664 -14.91 -37.99 12.38
C GLU A 664 -14.68 -36.49 12.31
N GLY A 665 -13.65 -36.05 11.58
CA GLY A 665 -13.32 -34.61 11.40
C GLY A 665 -12.83 -34.29 10.03
N LEU A 666 -13.04 -33.03 9.64
CA LEU A 666 -12.40 -32.41 8.48
C LEU A 666 -11.44 -31.33 8.98
N HIS A 667 -10.29 -31.26 8.35
CA HIS A 667 -9.21 -30.32 8.66
C HIS A 667 -8.74 -29.62 7.41
N ALA A 668 -8.51 -28.29 7.50
CA ALA A 668 -7.80 -27.53 6.48
C ALA A 668 -6.89 -26.49 7.13
N HIS A 669 -5.66 -26.43 6.65
CA HIS A 669 -4.71 -25.38 7.05
C HIS A 669 -4.11 -24.79 5.78
N LEU A 670 -4.42 -23.52 5.47
CA LEU A 670 -4.14 -22.91 4.16
C LEU A 670 -2.91 -22.02 4.17
N GLY A 671 -2.31 -21.74 5.32
CA GLY A 671 -1.08 -20.94 5.38
C GLY A 671 -0.78 -20.30 6.72
N SER A 672 0.20 -19.39 6.74
CA SER A 672 0.69 -18.76 7.97
C SER A 672 0.85 -17.25 7.77
N GLY A 673 0.45 -16.47 8.80
CA GLY A 673 0.47 -15.02 8.73
C GLY A 673 -0.70 -14.44 7.90
N ILE A 674 -1.90 -15.00 8.09
CA ILE A 674 -3.12 -14.62 7.38
C ILE A 674 -3.73 -13.40 8.04
N GLU A 675 -3.78 -12.29 7.35
CA GLU A 675 -4.19 -10.99 7.92
C GLU A 675 -5.71 -10.77 7.95
N SER A 676 -6.47 -11.43 7.07
CA SER A 676 -7.92 -11.27 6.99
C SER A 676 -8.66 -12.07 8.06
N PRO A 677 -9.37 -11.45 9.03
CA PRO A 677 -10.15 -12.18 10.03
C PRO A 677 -11.25 -13.06 9.45
N GLY A 678 -11.78 -12.72 8.27
CA GLY A 678 -12.84 -13.48 7.59
C GLY A 678 -12.40 -14.81 6.98
N HIS A 679 -11.10 -15.05 6.85
CA HIS A 679 -10.54 -16.24 6.22
C HIS A 679 -11.05 -17.54 6.86
N TRP A 680 -10.93 -17.68 8.17
CA TRP A 680 -11.31 -18.91 8.89
C TRP A 680 -12.82 -19.18 8.84
N ARG A 681 -13.64 -18.11 8.84
CA ARG A 681 -15.08 -18.22 8.63
C ARG A 681 -15.39 -18.85 7.25
N ALA A 682 -14.70 -18.41 6.20
CA ALA A 682 -14.88 -18.96 4.84
C ALA A 682 -14.44 -20.43 4.77
N VAL A 683 -13.30 -20.78 5.39
CA VAL A 683 -12.82 -22.17 5.46
C VAL A 683 -13.82 -23.07 6.20
N TYR A 684 -14.32 -22.61 7.34
CA TYR A 684 -15.31 -23.38 8.10
C TYR A 684 -16.58 -23.65 7.28
N ALA A 685 -17.10 -22.62 6.59
CA ALA A 685 -18.31 -22.77 5.77
C ALA A 685 -18.13 -23.82 4.66
N GLU A 686 -16.99 -23.82 4.01
CA GLU A 686 -16.67 -24.76 2.93
C GLU A 686 -16.53 -26.20 3.47
N LEU A 687 -15.81 -26.36 4.58
CA LEU A 687 -15.67 -27.67 5.24
C LEU A 687 -17.02 -28.19 5.75
N ALA A 688 -17.88 -27.32 6.30
CA ALA A 688 -19.21 -27.69 6.79
C ALA A 688 -20.11 -28.22 5.65
N GLY A 689 -20.05 -27.57 4.48
CA GLY A 689 -20.75 -28.05 3.28
C GLY A 689 -20.29 -29.42 2.83
N LEU A 690 -19.00 -29.72 2.88
CA LEU A 690 -18.45 -31.04 2.56
C LEU A 690 -18.81 -32.09 3.61
N ALA A 691 -18.80 -31.70 4.90
CA ALA A 691 -19.11 -32.56 6.03
C ALA A 691 -20.55 -33.10 5.97
N ASP A 692 -21.51 -32.29 5.52
CA ASP A 692 -22.90 -32.71 5.32
C ASP A 692 -23.04 -33.87 4.32
N GLY A 693 -22.24 -33.85 3.23
CA GLY A 693 -22.20 -34.93 2.22
C GLY A 693 -21.61 -36.24 2.76
N ILE A 694 -20.64 -36.17 3.69
CA ILE A 694 -19.99 -37.34 4.30
C ILE A 694 -20.86 -37.98 5.35
N GLY A 695 -21.56 -37.18 6.16
CA GLY A 695 -22.57 -37.61 7.13
C GLY A 695 -22.05 -38.17 8.46
N SER A 696 -20.76 -38.49 8.60
CA SER A 696 -20.14 -39.05 9.82
C SER A 696 -19.22 -38.06 10.53
N VAL A 697 -19.15 -36.84 10.07
CA VAL A 697 -18.26 -35.79 10.58
C VAL A 697 -18.89 -35.09 11.77
N ASP A 698 -18.14 -34.95 12.85
CA ASP A 698 -18.52 -34.25 14.08
C ASP A 698 -17.66 -33.01 14.31
N TRP A 699 -16.46 -32.91 13.71
CA TRP A 699 -15.49 -31.87 13.96
C TRP A 699 -15.03 -31.17 12.67
N ILE A 700 -14.86 -29.87 12.76
CA ILE A 700 -14.21 -29.03 11.72
C ILE A 700 -13.04 -28.29 12.34
N ASP A 701 -11.86 -28.54 11.81
CA ASP A 701 -10.64 -27.83 12.16
C ASP A 701 -10.23 -26.88 11.04
N VAL A 702 -10.14 -25.62 11.37
CA VAL A 702 -9.79 -24.55 10.41
C VAL A 702 -8.30 -24.18 10.46
N GLY A 703 -7.49 -24.99 11.16
CA GLY A 703 -6.05 -24.83 11.26
C GLY A 703 -5.60 -23.62 12.09
N GLY A 704 -4.35 -23.27 11.90
CA GLY A 704 -3.72 -22.10 12.52
C GLY A 704 -3.65 -20.89 11.58
N GLY A 705 -2.49 -20.25 11.55
CA GLY A 705 -2.19 -19.16 10.60
C GLY A 705 -2.34 -17.75 11.15
N LEU A 706 -2.75 -17.57 12.41
CA LEU A 706 -2.86 -16.25 13.04
C LEU A 706 -1.55 -15.46 12.93
N PRO A 707 -1.59 -14.20 12.46
CA PRO A 707 -0.40 -13.41 12.19
C PRO A 707 0.17 -12.76 13.46
N VAL A 708 1.42 -12.36 13.38
CA VAL A 708 2.12 -11.54 14.38
C VAL A 708 2.65 -10.29 13.70
N ALA A 709 2.52 -9.16 14.35
CA ALA A 709 3.00 -7.88 13.86
C ALA A 709 4.51 -7.75 14.13
N TYR A 710 5.33 -8.28 13.23
CA TYR A 710 6.79 -8.30 13.36
C TYR A 710 7.43 -6.92 13.20
N THR A 711 6.89 -6.05 12.34
CA THR A 711 7.43 -4.70 12.14
C THR A 711 6.71 -3.70 13.06
N PRO A 712 7.39 -2.62 13.49
CA PRO A 712 6.80 -1.61 14.36
C PRO A 712 5.51 -0.97 13.82
N ASP A 713 5.37 -0.92 12.52
CA ASP A 713 4.25 -0.32 11.78
C ASP A 713 3.19 -1.36 11.34
N ALA A 714 3.44 -2.67 11.53
CA ALA A 714 2.45 -3.68 11.19
C ALA A 714 1.23 -3.59 12.12
N PRO A 715 0.00 -3.66 11.59
CA PRO A 715 -1.19 -3.67 12.42
C PRO A 715 -1.25 -4.92 13.28
N ARG A 716 -1.76 -4.80 14.50
CA ARG A 716 -2.11 -5.98 15.29
C ARG A 716 -3.32 -6.67 14.64
N PHE A 717 -3.32 -7.99 14.69
CA PHE A 717 -4.45 -8.78 14.22
C PHE A 717 -5.70 -8.48 15.05
N ASP A 718 -6.81 -8.26 14.36
CA ASP A 718 -8.11 -8.03 15.01
C ASP A 718 -8.70 -9.36 15.49
N LEU A 719 -8.32 -9.73 16.72
CA LEU A 719 -8.75 -10.96 17.36
C LEU A 719 -10.27 -10.96 17.65
N ASP A 720 -10.84 -9.78 17.92
CA ASP A 720 -12.27 -9.65 18.23
C ASP A 720 -13.12 -9.87 16.96
N ALA A 721 -12.72 -9.27 15.83
CA ALA A 721 -13.37 -9.52 14.54
C ALA A 721 -13.25 -10.99 14.11
N TRP A 722 -12.10 -11.62 14.35
CA TRP A 722 -11.89 -13.05 14.09
C TRP A 722 -12.79 -13.92 14.94
N ALA A 723 -12.86 -13.67 16.25
CA ALA A 723 -13.70 -14.41 17.18
C ALA A 723 -15.21 -14.25 16.87
N ALA A 724 -15.62 -13.01 16.51
CA ALA A 724 -17.00 -12.74 16.09
C ALA A 724 -17.37 -13.49 14.80
N GLY A 725 -16.47 -13.52 13.81
CA GLY A 725 -16.67 -14.25 12.57
C GLY A 725 -16.79 -15.77 12.77
N LEU A 726 -16.00 -16.33 13.70
CA LEU A 726 -16.12 -17.73 14.09
C LEU A 726 -17.43 -18.01 14.85
N ALA A 727 -17.85 -17.13 15.74
CA ALA A 727 -19.12 -17.26 16.45
C ALA A 727 -20.32 -17.25 15.50
N GLU A 728 -20.31 -16.36 14.53
CA GLU A 728 -21.35 -16.27 13.50
C GLU A 728 -21.47 -17.55 12.68
N ILE A 729 -20.35 -18.08 12.17
CA ILE A 729 -20.36 -19.28 11.34
C ILE A 729 -20.68 -20.55 12.17
N LYS A 730 -20.21 -20.63 13.40
CA LYS A 730 -20.54 -21.70 14.31
C LYS A 730 -22.05 -21.75 14.63
N ALA A 731 -22.68 -20.58 14.78
CA ALA A 731 -24.14 -20.49 14.98
C ALA A 731 -24.93 -20.95 13.73
N ALA A 732 -24.39 -20.74 12.54
CA ALA A 732 -24.99 -21.24 11.29
C ALA A 732 -24.89 -22.78 11.14
N TYR A 733 -23.84 -23.37 11.70
CA TYR A 733 -23.59 -24.84 11.66
C TYR A 733 -23.34 -25.40 13.05
N PRO A 734 -24.33 -25.37 13.97
CA PRO A 734 -24.15 -25.71 15.38
C PRO A 734 -23.85 -27.21 15.64
N ARG A 735 -24.08 -28.05 14.64
CA ARG A 735 -23.86 -29.50 14.71
C ARG A 735 -22.38 -29.86 14.83
N PHE A 736 -21.46 -29.08 14.22
CA PHE A 736 -20.05 -29.42 14.17
C PHE A 736 -19.25 -28.74 15.28
N GLY A 737 -18.38 -29.48 15.98
CA GLY A 737 -17.38 -28.90 16.85
C GLY A 737 -16.35 -28.08 16.03
N LEU A 738 -15.92 -26.95 16.59
CA LEU A 738 -14.89 -26.08 15.97
C LEU A 738 -13.56 -26.29 16.66
N ALA A 739 -12.52 -26.61 15.88
CA ALA A 739 -11.15 -26.69 16.34
C ALA A 739 -10.25 -25.67 15.61
N VAL A 740 -9.17 -25.22 16.28
CA VAL A 740 -8.15 -24.33 15.74
C VAL A 740 -6.76 -24.77 16.20
N GLU A 741 -5.71 -24.43 15.39
CA GLU A 741 -4.31 -24.82 15.60
C GLU A 741 -3.34 -23.63 15.69
N PRO A 742 -3.53 -22.63 16.56
CA PRO A 742 -2.60 -21.53 16.68
C PRO A 742 -1.23 -22.02 17.21
N GLY A 743 -0.16 -21.57 16.56
CA GLY A 743 1.21 -21.80 17.03
C GLY A 743 1.94 -20.47 17.20
N ARG A 744 2.31 -19.84 16.08
CA ARG A 744 3.07 -18.59 16.02
C ARG A 744 2.53 -17.50 16.95
N TRP A 745 1.24 -17.21 16.87
CA TRP A 745 0.60 -16.13 17.59
C TRP A 745 0.70 -16.26 19.13
N LEU A 746 0.77 -17.49 19.63
CA LEU A 746 0.86 -17.75 21.06
C LEU A 746 2.24 -17.48 21.65
N VAL A 747 3.32 -17.67 20.87
CA VAL A 747 4.68 -17.74 21.45
C VAL A 747 5.67 -16.80 20.80
N ALA A 748 5.42 -16.24 19.62
CA ALA A 748 6.41 -15.42 18.92
C ALA A 748 6.85 -14.21 19.75
N GLU A 749 5.92 -13.40 20.22
CA GLU A 749 6.20 -12.19 21.00
C GLU A 749 6.72 -12.51 22.42
N ALA A 750 6.54 -13.73 22.89
CA ALA A 750 7.04 -14.17 24.18
C ALA A 750 8.53 -14.51 24.20
N GLY A 751 9.18 -14.64 23.05
CA GLY A 751 10.57 -15.05 22.97
C GLY A 751 11.47 -14.02 22.29
N VAL A 752 12.67 -13.87 22.84
CA VAL A 752 13.76 -13.05 22.26
C VAL A 752 15.01 -13.90 22.10
N LEU A 753 15.86 -13.55 21.13
CA LEU A 753 17.20 -14.12 20.98
C LEU A 753 18.23 -13.06 21.40
N LEU A 754 19.07 -13.39 22.38
CA LEU A 754 20.17 -12.58 22.86
C LEU A 754 21.47 -12.98 22.16
N LEU A 755 22.19 -12.02 21.64
CA LEU A 755 23.42 -12.17 20.90
C LEU A 755 24.48 -11.20 21.42
N SER A 756 25.75 -11.58 21.32
CA SER A 756 26.86 -10.67 21.59
C SER A 756 27.38 -10.08 20.30
N ALA A 757 27.51 -8.75 20.24
CA ALA A 757 28.20 -8.09 19.14
C ALA A 757 29.69 -8.49 19.16
N THR A 758 30.17 -9.06 18.05
CA THR A 758 31.55 -9.56 17.96
C THR A 758 32.49 -8.58 17.30
N GLN A 759 32.05 -7.89 16.28
CA GLN A 759 32.84 -6.92 15.52
C GLN A 759 31.92 -5.86 14.94
N VAL A 760 32.46 -4.65 14.82
CA VAL A 760 31.78 -3.56 14.10
C VAL A 760 32.73 -3.09 13.00
N VAL A 761 32.29 -3.23 11.73
CA VAL A 761 33.10 -2.89 10.56
C VAL A 761 32.31 -2.03 9.57
N GLU A 762 33.04 -1.18 8.85
CA GLU A 762 32.46 -0.43 7.73
C GLU A 762 33.16 -0.86 6.44
N LYS A 763 32.36 -1.23 5.43
CA LYS A 763 32.86 -1.61 4.12
C LYS A 763 31.95 -1.03 3.04
N ASP A 764 32.54 -0.29 2.10
CA ASP A 764 31.84 0.35 0.98
C ASP A 764 30.67 1.26 1.44
N GLY A 765 30.87 1.97 2.57
CA GLY A 765 29.86 2.86 3.16
C GLY A 765 28.72 2.14 3.90
N VAL A 766 28.78 0.83 4.03
CA VAL A 766 27.83 0.02 4.81
C VAL A 766 28.45 -0.37 6.15
N ARG A 767 27.80 -0.01 7.25
CA ARG A 767 28.18 -0.46 8.60
C ARG A 767 27.61 -1.84 8.87
N ARG A 768 28.44 -2.73 9.36
CA ARG A 768 28.02 -4.07 9.79
C ARG A 768 28.39 -4.29 11.24
N VAL A 769 27.46 -4.92 11.97
CA VAL A 769 27.74 -5.48 13.29
C VAL A 769 27.63 -7.00 13.19
N GLY A 770 28.73 -7.67 13.47
CA GLY A 770 28.78 -9.13 13.59
C GLY A 770 28.15 -9.56 14.92
N ALA A 771 27.41 -10.66 14.91
CA ALA A 771 26.86 -11.31 16.09
C ALA A 771 27.52 -12.68 16.28
N ASP A 772 27.47 -13.25 17.48
CA ASP A 772 28.06 -14.54 17.81
C ASP A 772 27.26 -15.74 17.31
N ALA A 773 26.05 -15.50 16.79
CA ALA A 773 25.27 -16.45 16.01
C ALA A 773 24.49 -15.75 14.89
N GLY A 774 24.06 -16.50 13.89
CA GLY A 774 23.34 -16.01 12.73
C GLY A 774 22.23 -16.97 12.33
N MET A 775 22.17 -17.33 11.03
CA MET A 775 21.12 -18.20 10.48
C MET A 775 21.07 -19.60 11.13
N ASN A 776 22.14 -20.03 11.77
CA ASN A 776 22.16 -21.29 12.53
C ASN A 776 21.29 -21.20 13.80
N ALA A 777 21.15 -20.01 14.39
CA ALA A 777 20.32 -19.78 15.57
C ALA A 777 18.92 -19.32 15.18
N LEU A 778 18.79 -18.43 14.19
CA LEU A 778 17.51 -17.91 13.69
C LEU A 778 17.49 -17.97 12.16
N LEU A 779 16.95 -19.06 11.62
CA LEU A 779 16.94 -19.33 10.18
C LEU A 779 15.94 -18.45 9.39
N ARG A 780 14.93 -17.93 10.03
CA ARG A 780 13.80 -17.23 9.39
C ARG A 780 14.18 -16.04 8.52
N PRO A 781 15.10 -15.15 8.90
CA PRO A 781 15.55 -14.06 8.02
C PRO A 781 16.17 -14.60 6.72
N ALA A 782 17.05 -15.58 6.79
CA ALA A 782 17.74 -16.15 5.63
C ALA A 782 16.80 -17.00 4.73
N LEU A 783 15.80 -17.69 5.30
CA LEU A 783 14.93 -18.63 4.57
C LEU A 783 13.67 -17.97 3.99
N TYR A 784 13.11 -16.98 4.71
CA TYR A 784 11.81 -16.36 4.41
C TYR A 784 11.90 -14.84 4.31
N GLU A 785 13.10 -14.25 4.35
CA GLU A 785 13.31 -12.79 4.44
C GLU A 785 12.50 -12.15 5.61
N ALA A 786 12.27 -12.96 6.66
CA ALA A 786 11.42 -12.58 7.76
C ALA A 786 12.05 -11.43 8.56
N TRP A 787 11.28 -10.37 8.76
CA TRP A 787 11.68 -9.27 9.62
C TRP A 787 11.64 -9.68 11.09
N HIS A 788 12.67 -9.26 11.83
CA HIS A 788 12.68 -9.19 13.28
C HIS A 788 13.20 -7.82 13.71
N ASP A 789 12.63 -7.23 14.72
CA ASP A 789 13.18 -6.03 15.32
C ASP A 789 14.47 -6.39 16.08
N ILE A 790 15.53 -5.60 15.86
CA ILE A 790 16.83 -5.83 16.48
C ILE A 790 17.24 -4.53 17.20
N VAL A 791 17.49 -4.64 18.50
CA VAL A 791 17.89 -3.50 19.31
C VAL A 791 19.22 -3.78 20.02
N ASN A 792 19.99 -2.74 20.30
CA ASN A 792 21.14 -2.83 21.19
C ASN A 792 20.66 -2.73 22.64
N LEU A 793 20.50 -3.87 23.31
CA LEU A 793 19.98 -3.95 24.67
C LEU A 793 20.92 -3.27 25.69
N SER A 794 22.23 -3.31 25.45
CA SER A 794 23.23 -2.63 26.30
C SER A 794 23.05 -1.11 26.26
N ARG A 795 22.62 -0.57 25.10
CA ARG A 795 22.47 0.87 24.85
C ARG A 795 21.04 1.30 24.56
N LEU A 796 20.07 0.61 25.14
CA LEU A 796 18.65 0.81 24.84
C LEU A 796 18.15 2.24 25.07
N ASP A 797 18.80 3.01 25.98
CA ASP A 797 18.46 4.40 26.27
C ASP A 797 19.14 5.41 25.32
N SER A 798 20.04 4.96 24.44
CA SER A 798 20.69 5.81 23.45
C SER A 798 19.84 5.91 22.18
N PRO A 799 19.88 7.04 21.46
CA PRO A 799 19.19 7.15 20.17
C PRO A 799 19.66 6.08 19.18
N ALA A 800 18.72 5.41 18.55
CA ALA A 800 18.99 4.48 17.45
C ALA A 800 19.04 5.28 16.12
N ASP A 801 20.19 5.89 15.86
CA ASP A 801 20.40 6.94 14.85
C ASP A 801 21.33 6.52 13.70
N ALA A 802 21.81 5.27 13.69
CA ALA A 802 22.69 4.74 12.65
C ALA A 802 22.19 3.40 12.11
N GLY A 803 22.23 3.24 10.77
CA GLY A 803 21.88 2.00 10.11
C GLY A 803 23.03 0.99 10.12
N PHE A 804 22.72 -0.25 10.52
CA PHE A 804 23.66 -1.38 10.53
C PHE A 804 23.05 -2.60 9.86
N ASP A 805 23.86 -3.33 9.09
CA ASP A 805 23.53 -4.72 8.77
C ASP A 805 24.00 -5.60 9.93
N VAL A 806 23.09 -6.38 10.51
CA VAL A 806 23.38 -7.35 11.57
C VAL A 806 23.62 -8.71 10.92
N VAL A 807 24.85 -9.19 11.01
CA VAL A 807 25.32 -10.40 10.31
C VAL A 807 25.82 -11.46 11.28
N GLY A 808 25.62 -12.72 10.93
CA GLY A 808 26.11 -13.85 11.70
C GLY A 808 27.51 -14.31 11.27
N PRO A 809 28.07 -15.32 11.97
CA PRO A 809 29.40 -15.86 11.74
C PRO A 809 29.41 -17.10 10.84
N ILE A 810 28.30 -17.41 10.16
CA ILE A 810 28.19 -18.58 9.28
C ILE A 810 28.83 -18.27 7.93
N CYS A 811 29.48 -19.25 7.32
CA CYS A 811 30.20 -19.09 6.06
C CYS A 811 29.24 -19.07 4.85
N GLU A 812 28.24 -18.19 4.90
CA GLU A 812 27.23 -17.98 3.87
C GLU A 812 26.96 -16.48 3.69
N THR A 813 26.83 -16.03 2.45
CA THR A 813 26.46 -14.62 2.15
C THR A 813 25.07 -14.28 2.69
N GLY A 814 24.17 -15.26 2.77
CA GLY A 814 22.82 -15.11 3.31
C GLY A 814 22.73 -15.10 4.82
N ASP A 815 23.84 -15.14 5.55
CA ASP A 815 23.87 -15.10 7.02
C ASP A 815 23.68 -13.67 7.54
N VAL A 816 22.50 -13.11 7.26
CA VAL A 816 22.07 -11.77 7.63
C VAL A 816 20.82 -11.88 8.48
N LEU A 817 20.91 -11.42 9.74
CA LEU A 817 19.76 -11.37 10.66
C LEU A 817 18.87 -10.15 10.38
N GLY A 818 19.46 -9.09 9.85
CA GLY A 818 18.70 -7.91 9.42
C GLY A 818 19.58 -6.87 8.76
N GLU A 819 19.11 -6.35 7.62
CA GLU A 819 19.75 -5.25 6.92
C GLU A 819 19.24 -3.92 7.45
N LEU A 820 20.12 -2.92 7.53
CA LEU A 820 19.82 -1.51 7.89
C LEU A 820 18.98 -1.37 9.18
N ARG A 821 19.26 -2.17 10.19
CA ARG A 821 18.65 -1.99 11.51
C ARG A 821 19.17 -0.72 12.16
N LEU A 822 18.25 0.12 12.65
CA LEU A 822 18.63 1.33 13.38
C LEU A 822 19.15 0.93 14.76
N LEU A 823 20.43 1.16 15.00
CA LEU A 823 21.09 0.97 16.28
C LEU A 823 21.77 2.26 16.71
N PRO A 824 22.11 2.44 17.98
CA PRO A 824 22.94 3.55 18.41
C PRO A 824 24.27 3.60 17.67
N ALA A 825 24.67 4.79 17.18
CA ALA A 825 25.92 4.98 16.45
C ALA A 825 27.16 4.50 17.23
N GLY A 826 27.08 4.48 18.55
CA GLY A 826 28.13 3.99 19.47
C GLY A 826 28.10 2.48 19.71
N THR A 827 27.33 1.69 18.95
CA THR A 827 27.35 0.21 19.06
C THR A 827 28.76 -0.32 18.85
N THR A 828 29.20 -1.22 19.74
CA THR A 828 30.58 -1.73 19.77
C THR A 828 30.64 -3.22 20.15
N GLU A 829 31.80 -3.82 19.99
CA GLU A 829 32.09 -5.19 20.46
C GLU A 829 31.73 -5.37 21.93
N GLY A 830 31.13 -6.49 22.26
CA GLY A 830 30.66 -6.85 23.60
C GLY A 830 29.28 -6.29 23.97
N ASP A 831 28.70 -5.40 23.18
CA ASP A 831 27.29 -5.01 23.37
C ASP A 831 26.36 -6.21 23.16
N VAL A 832 25.29 -6.28 23.94
CA VAL A 832 24.24 -7.29 23.79
C VAL A 832 23.21 -6.79 22.79
N LEU A 833 23.01 -7.53 21.72
CA LEU A 833 21.93 -7.34 20.76
C LEU A 833 20.75 -8.24 21.14
N LEU A 834 19.54 -7.72 21.04
CA LEU A 834 18.29 -8.46 21.23
C LEU A 834 17.53 -8.52 19.93
N VAL A 835 17.18 -9.73 19.50
CA VAL A 835 16.28 -9.97 18.36
C VAL A 835 14.90 -10.31 18.92
N ALA A 836 13.92 -9.44 18.67
CA ALA A 836 12.57 -9.57 19.20
C ALA A 836 11.72 -10.58 18.42
N ASP A 837 10.58 -10.98 19.01
CA ASP A 837 9.57 -11.84 18.42
C ASP A 837 10.11 -13.18 17.87
N ALA A 838 11.15 -13.71 18.53
CA ALA A 838 11.88 -14.90 18.12
C ALA A 838 11.36 -16.20 18.78
N GLY A 839 10.27 -16.13 19.55
CA GLY A 839 9.72 -17.28 20.30
C GLY A 839 9.09 -18.37 19.43
N ALA A 840 8.70 -18.08 18.20
CA ALA A 840 8.15 -19.06 17.27
C ALA A 840 9.10 -19.32 16.11
N TYR A 841 9.35 -20.60 15.79
CA TYR A 841 10.21 -21.03 14.68
C TYR A 841 11.65 -20.48 14.75
N GLY A 842 12.09 -20.06 15.93
CA GLY A 842 13.47 -19.72 16.22
C GLY A 842 14.25 -21.00 16.57
N MET A 843 14.23 -21.40 17.87
CA MET A 843 14.91 -22.60 18.33
C MET A 843 14.44 -23.87 17.62
N ALA A 844 13.16 -23.98 17.25
CA ALA A 844 12.62 -25.11 16.51
C ALA A 844 13.26 -25.33 15.12
N MET A 845 13.84 -24.30 14.52
CA MET A 845 14.55 -24.35 13.22
C MET A 845 16.06 -24.17 13.37
N ALA A 846 16.57 -24.00 14.59
CA ALA A 846 18.00 -23.85 14.84
C ALA A 846 18.75 -25.14 14.44
N ASN A 847 19.98 -24.97 14.00
CA ASN A 847 20.80 -26.04 13.48
C ASN A 847 22.27 -25.87 13.87
N THR A 848 23.08 -26.90 13.61
CA THR A 848 24.49 -26.92 13.95
C THR A 848 25.42 -26.66 12.74
N TYR A 849 24.94 -25.87 11.79
CA TYR A 849 25.72 -25.53 10.60
C TYR A 849 27.07 -24.89 10.99
N ASN A 850 28.11 -25.21 10.28
CA ASN A 850 29.51 -24.91 10.60
C ASN A 850 29.96 -25.45 12.00
N LEU A 851 29.29 -26.49 12.52
CA LEU A 851 29.53 -27.09 13.84
C LEU A 851 29.38 -26.10 15.02
N ARG A 852 28.56 -25.06 14.84
CA ARG A 852 28.22 -24.15 15.91
C ARG A 852 27.19 -24.79 16.85
N PRO A 853 27.31 -24.58 18.19
CA PRO A 853 26.33 -25.14 19.11
C PRO A 853 24.97 -24.46 18.93
N LEU A 854 23.93 -25.19 19.32
CA LEU A 854 22.60 -24.61 19.44
C LEU A 854 22.60 -23.54 20.54
N PRO A 855 21.78 -22.49 20.42
CA PRO A 855 21.57 -21.54 21.51
C PRO A 855 21.09 -22.18 22.80
N ALA A 856 21.47 -21.61 23.93
CA ALA A 856 20.84 -21.96 25.20
C ALA A 856 19.38 -21.45 25.22
N GLU A 857 18.55 -22.06 26.09
CA GLU A 857 17.15 -21.63 26.31
C GLU A 857 16.94 -21.30 27.79
N GLU A 858 16.43 -20.12 28.07
CA GLU A 858 16.20 -19.58 29.42
C GLU A 858 14.73 -19.18 29.61
N ILE A 859 14.21 -19.38 30.78
CA ILE A 859 12.84 -19.04 31.15
C ILE A 859 12.83 -17.82 32.06
N LEU A 860 11.91 -16.90 31.76
CA LEU A 860 11.54 -15.79 32.64
C LEU A 860 10.12 -16.06 33.18
N GLU A 861 9.98 -16.04 34.51
CA GLU A 861 8.73 -16.29 35.22
C GLU A 861 8.07 -14.99 35.69
#